data_f2c857c656b511a5fe2707f39c753c17
#
_entry.id   f2c857c656b511a5fe2707f39c753c17
#
_cell.length_a   1.000
_cell.length_b   1.000
_cell.length_c   1.000
_cell.angle_alpha   90.00
_cell.angle_beta   90.00
_cell.angle_gamma   90.00
#
_symmetry.space_group_name_H-M   'P 1'
#
loop_
_entity.id
_entity.type
_entity.pdbx_description
1 polymer ?
#
loop_
_entity_poly.entity_id
_entity_poly.type
_entity_poly.pdbx_seq_one_letter_code
_entity_poly.pdbx_strand_id
1 'polypeptide(L)'
;MFSFLESLKSTEKPISEIPTNFYHPFQLPITYLDPEHIHHLSPTVAADLELEVSEKDHTMYQYLLLANGDNDNRESETFSTRMIKEHAKYFTTHVPFLTDTQKIIQNLPMPSGDEVVLEESVDGKSVEESVGVVVVVAKTPIQKTWEEITLTKDFKEKFNFVEFRQLDQFNRSSLFLECLSLMHLSSPIFSVLFFIIFLIAPIALMTMTKTPFTMDNYFFHLAGFSKVSFLGKMAKSISAYGLANYQSIGMIGCCIVFYGVQFYNSYVSYHRFWRNMEIVNNHLLEVRDFAKRSIVRMENFLVCVRTSAAHSYNQFCSETQRQLQTLGQIHEWVKNVEPFGIHLQKLREFGDLLQCYYELYCNEEYDLAIRYAAGFGGYENHLLNLQRNLKLGHLSCADFSVSGLENGLENGDEELDTEMLENGDEELDTEMLENGDEELDTEMLENDSNELDTESEKPKEKPKVKKVQKKPDNQIFEMYYPAHDPKQAIKNNCDLGKNMIITGPNASGKTTFLKSAALNLIFTQQFGMGCYSHAVIYRPYTHFHTYLNIPDSSDRDSLFQAEARRGKEILDAIVSDSSGDGAADVSAICSTSGCEIPSRKTLNKPSSQNAFLLMDELFSGTNHDDAVSAAYGFLCYLGKQERQESARFMLTTHFVEICDHIEANMAHVADNYQMTVKFGVDEDVVDGHGDVGDVDQELQYLYKIQKGISNIRCGVHILKQMKYPKEVLSYAQQTNLVC
;
A
#
# COMPACT_ATOMS: atom_id res chain seq x y z
N MET A 1 40.23 -35.11 -7.93
CA MET A 1 40.56 -34.40 -6.67
C MET A 1 39.80 -33.07 -6.56
N PHE A 2 39.83 -32.21 -7.60
CA PHE A 2 39.08 -30.95 -7.59
C PHE A 2 37.56 -31.16 -7.50
N SER A 3 36.98 -32.08 -8.28
CA SER A 3 35.51 -32.33 -8.22
C SER A 3 35.06 -32.96 -6.88
N PHE A 4 35.94 -33.68 -6.20
CA PHE A 4 35.67 -34.19 -4.86
C PHE A 4 35.75 -33.10 -3.80
N LEU A 5 36.67 -32.16 -3.94
CA LEU A 5 36.74 -30.99 -3.06
C LEU A 5 35.54 -30.03 -3.26
N GLU A 6 35.06 -29.89 -4.50
CA GLU A 6 33.82 -29.14 -4.77
C GLU A 6 32.56 -29.80 -4.18
N SER A 7 32.50 -31.16 -4.16
CA SER A 7 31.38 -31.87 -3.54
C SER A 7 31.36 -31.79 -2.00
N LEU A 8 32.47 -31.40 -1.39
CA LEU A 8 32.59 -31.17 0.06
C LEU A 8 32.31 -29.72 0.48
N LYS A 9 32.27 -28.79 -0.48
CA LYS A 9 31.79 -27.43 -0.21
C LYS A 9 30.32 -27.49 0.14
N SER A 10 29.92 -26.72 1.15
CA SER A 10 28.50 -26.53 1.40
C SER A 10 27.85 -25.91 0.15
N THR A 11 26.77 -26.49 -0.33
CA THR A 11 25.90 -25.78 -1.27
C THR A 11 25.56 -24.47 -0.62
N GLU A 12 25.99 -23.36 -1.23
CA GLU A 12 25.51 -22.05 -0.84
C GLU A 12 23.97 -22.09 -0.86
N LYS A 13 23.37 -21.31 0.03
CA LYS A 13 21.93 -21.09 0.02
C LYS A 13 21.54 -20.88 -1.44
N PRO A 14 20.66 -21.71 -2.05
CA PRO A 14 20.25 -21.43 -3.41
C PRO A 14 19.84 -19.96 -3.40
N ILE A 15 20.41 -19.19 -4.32
CA ILE A 15 19.93 -17.81 -4.55
C ILE A 15 18.48 -18.03 -4.95
N SER A 16 17.59 -18.05 -3.96
CA SER A 16 16.17 -18.01 -4.22
C SER A 16 16.01 -16.83 -5.14
N GLU A 17 15.40 -17.04 -6.30
CA GLU A 17 15.07 -15.98 -7.23
C GLU A 17 14.66 -14.78 -6.39
N ILE A 18 15.33 -13.64 -6.58
CA ILE A 18 15.13 -12.43 -5.78
C ILE A 18 13.62 -12.26 -5.70
N PRO A 19 12.98 -12.37 -4.53
CA PRO A 19 11.57 -12.20 -4.45
C PRO A 19 11.29 -10.84 -5.09
N THR A 20 10.50 -10.81 -6.15
CA THR A 20 10.15 -9.59 -6.87
C THR A 20 9.60 -8.51 -5.92
N ASN A 21 9.22 -8.94 -4.72
CA ASN A 21 8.75 -8.06 -3.66
C ASN A 21 9.52 -8.38 -2.34
N PHE A 22 10.37 -7.46 -1.91
CA PHE A 22 11.12 -7.55 -0.64
C PHE A 22 10.17 -7.70 0.57
N TYR A 23 8.95 -7.14 0.52
CA TYR A 23 7.97 -7.10 1.61
C TYR A 23 6.98 -8.26 1.60
N HIS A 24 7.14 -9.23 0.73
CA HIS A 24 6.22 -10.36 0.60
C HIS A 24 5.80 -11.03 1.93
N PRO A 25 6.61 -11.09 2.99
CA PRO A 25 6.19 -11.66 4.27
C PRO A 25 5.16 -10.83 5.03
N PHE A 26 5.07 -9.51 4.77
CA PHE A 26 4.10 -8.64 5.40
C PHE A 26 2.78 -8.68 4.61
N GLN A 27 1.68 -8.85 5.32
CA GLN A 27 0.33 -8.80 4.78
C GLN A 27 -0.49 -7.75 5.51
N LEU A 28 -1.36 -7.04 4.79
CA LEU A 28 -2.25 -6.03 5.37
C LEU A 28 -3.22 -6.67 6.38
N PRO A 29 -3.61 -5.96 7.46
CA PRO A 29 -4.54 -6.48 8.45
C PRO A 29 -5.86 -7.00 7.88
N ILE A 30 -6.35 -6.39 6.81
CA ILE A 30 -7.57 -6.80 6.11
C ILE A 30 -7.51 -8.27 5.62
N THR A 31 -6.33 -8.77 5.28
CA THR A 31 -6.16 -10.16 4.77
C THR A 31 -6.26 -11.22 5.86
N TYR A 32 -6.32 -10.83 7.13
CA TYR A 32 -6.52 -11.71 8.29
C TYR A 32 -7.99 -11.87 8.67
N LEU A 33 -8.91 -11.19 7.99
CA LEU A 33 -10.34 -11.35 8.20
C LEU A 33 -10.84 -12.67 7.60
N ASP A 34 -12.06 -13.06 7.96
CA ASP A 34 -12.71 -14.19 7.35
C ASP A 34 -12.91 -13.94 5.84
N PRO A 35 -12.67 -14.94 4.98
CA PRO A 35 -12.70 -14.78 3.52
C PRO A 35 -14.00 -14.21 2.96
N GLU A 36 -15.13 -14.40 3.65
CA GLU A 36 -16.44 -13.87 3.24
C GLU A 36 -16.54 -12.34 3.36
N HIS A 37 -15.66 -11.71 4.12
CA HIS A 37 -15.59 -10.27 4.33
C HIS A 37 -14.48 -9.57 3.54
N ILE A 38 -13.64 -10.34 2.85
CA ILE A 38 -12.54 -9.82 2.04
C ILE A 38 -12.97 -9.80 0.59
N HIS A 39 -12.95 -8.62 -0.01
CA HIS A 39 -13.30 -8.44 -1.41
C HIS A 39 -12.09 -7.92 -2.18
N HIS A 40 -11.99 -8.32 -3.46
CA HIS A 40 -10.92 -7.92 -4.35
C HIS A 40 -11.37 -6.79 -5.27
N LEU A 41 -10.52 -5.75 -5.38
CA LEU A 41 -10.68 -4.77 -6.46
C LEU A 41 -10.19 -5.39 -7.77
N SER A 42 -10.98 -5.28 -8.83
CA SER A 42 -10.53 -5.73 -10.14
C SER A 42 -9.42 -4.80 -10.67
N PRO A 43 -8.44 -5.33 -11.44
CA PRO A 43 -7.42 -4.50 -12.06
C PRO A 43 -7.99 -3.37 -12.94
N THR A 44 -9.13 -3.60 -13.57
CA THR A 44 -9.83 -2.58 -14.36
C THR A 44 -10.30 -1.43 -13.50
N VAL A 45 -10.94 -1.71 -12.36
CA VAL A 45 -11.37 -0.66 -11.40
C VAL A 45 -10.17 0.12 -10.86
N ALA A 46 -9.08 -0.58 -10.53
CA ALA A 46 -7.86 0.06 -10.04
C ALA A 46 -7.23 0.99 -11.08
N ALA A 47 -7.25 0.60 -12.36
CA ALA A 47 -6.75 1.41 -13.47
C ALA A 47 -7.66 2.60 -13.78
N ASP A 48 -8.97 2.38 -13.91
CA ASP A 48 -9.96 3.41 -14.23
C ASP A 48 -10.03 4.52 -13.17
N LEU A 49 -9.81 4.17 -11.90
CA LEU A 49 -9.78 5.10 -10.77
C LEU A 49 -8.37 5.62 -10.45
N GLU A 50 -7.37 5.27 -11.25
CA GLU A 50 -5.99 5.73 -11.10
C GLU A 50 -5.42 5.42 -9.69
N LEU A 51 -5.72 4.23 -9.14
CA LEU A 51 -5.31 3.87 -7.80
C LEU A 51 -3.81 3.56 -7.71
N GLU A 52 -3.29 2.75 -8.66
CA GLU A 52 -1.88 2.31 -8.69
C GLU A 52 -1.02 3.05 -9.69
N VAL A 53 -1.60 3.38 -10.85
CA VAL A 53 -0.95 4.02 -11.98
C VAL A 53 -1.78 5.21 -12.42
N SER A 54 -1.15 6.36 -12.61
CA SER A 54 -1.81 7.56 -13.13
C SER A 54 -1.01 8.09 -14.32
N GLU A 55 -1.71 8.64 -15.30
CA GLU A 55 -1.10 9.43 -16.38
C GLU A 55 -0.60 10.79 -15.87
N LYS A 56 -1.07 11.19 -14.68
CA LYS A 56 -0.65 12.39 -13.96
C LYS A 56 0.49 12.05 -13.00
N ASP A 57 1.08 13.07 -12.38
CA ASP A 57 2.24 12.92 -11.50
C ASP A 57 2.02 12.00 -10.30
N HIS A 58 0.77 11.88 -9.78
CA HIS A 58 0.46 11.12 -8.57
C HIS A 58 -0.79 10.26 -8.73
N THR A 59 -0.76 9.07 -8.12
CA THR A 59 -1.92 8.18 -8.00
C THR A 59 -2.84 8.63 -6.85
N MET A 60 -4.09 8.15 -6.84
CA MET A 60 -5.05 8.51 -5.77
C MET A 60 -4.57 8.09 -4.38
N TYR A 61 -3.94 6.93 -4.26
CA TYR A 61 -3.36 6.51 -2.98
C TYR A 61 -2.14 7.34 -2.56
N GLN A 62 -1.36 7.88 -3.50
CA GLN A 62 -0.27 8.78 -3.15
C GLN A 62 -0.79 10.05 -2.50
N TYR A 63 -1.87 10.63 -3.02
CA TYR A 63 -2.53 11.79 -2.39
C TYR A 63 -3.06 11.47 -0.99
N LEU A 64 -3.58 10.26 -0.78
CA LEU A 64 -4.19 9.86 0.48
C LEU A 64 -3.18 9.41 1.54
N LEU A 65 -2.20 8.58 1.13
CA LEU A 65 -1.34 7.80 2.02
C LEU A 65 0.08 8.33 2.16
N LEU A 66 0.53 9.25 1.30
CA LEU A 66 1.85 9.86 1.38
C LEU A 66 1.77 11.33 1.82
N ALA A 67 2.82 11.81 2.49
CA ALA A 67 2.90 13.21 2.87
C ALA A 67 3.18 14.09 1.64
N ASN A 68 2.53 15.27 1.57
CA ASN A 68 2.72 16.27 0.51
C ASN A 68 4.12 16.91 0.60
N GLY A 69 5.18 16.19 0.34
CA GLY A 69 6.56 16.69 0.44
C GLY A 69 7.59 15.74 -0.13
N ASP A 70 7.19 14.50 -0.42
CA ASP A 70 8.09 13.48 -0.95
C ASP A 70 8.34 13.60 -2.48
N ASN A 71 8.02 14.75 -3.08
CA ASN A 71 8.03 14.93 -4.54
C ASN A 71 9.43 14.99 -5.17
N ASP A 72 10.50 15.16 -4.40
CA ASP A 72 11.85 15.38 -4.97
C ASP A 72 12.67 14.12 -5.24
N ASN A 73 12.18 12.93 -4.87
CA ASN A 73 12.92 11.68 -5.10
C ASN A 73 12.08 10.63 -5.84
N ARG A 74 11.78 10.88 -7.12
CA ARG A 74 11.07 9.94 -8.03
C ARG A 74 11.79 8.59 -8.22
N GLU A 75 13.04 8.44 -7.78
CA GLU A 75 13.83 7.21 -7.97
C GLU A 75 13.88 6.29 -6.74
N SER A 76 13.46 6.71 -5.55
CA SER A 76 13.48 5.84 -4.38
C SER A 76 12.12 5.24 -4.11
N GLU A 77 11.91 3.99 -4.54
CA GLU A 77 10.81 3.17 -4.01
C GLU A 77 10.97 3.01 -2.50
N THR A 78 10.24 3.79 -1.77
CA THR A 78 10.17 3.72 -0.31
C THR A 78 9.28 2.54 0.11
N PHE A 79 9.40 2.11 1.34
CA PHE A 79 8.52 1.07 1.89
C PHE A 79 7.03 1.48 1.75
N SER A 80 6.71 2.74 2.02
CA SER A 80 5.37 3.27 1.90
C SER A 80 4.85 3.23 0.44
N THR A 81 5.65 3.66 -0.52
CA THR A 81 5.25 3.66 -1.94
C THR A 81 4.93 2.26 -2.46
N ARG A 82 5.71 1.25 -2.04
CA ARG A 82 5.45 -0.15 -2.44
C ARG A 82 4.20 -0.73 -1.78
N MET A 83 3.91 -0.36 -0.53
CA MET A 83 2.71 -0.82 0.17
C MET A 83 1.41 -0.28 -0.43
N ILE A 84 1.45 0.82 -1.19
CA ILE A 84 0.29 1.34 -1.94
C ILE A 84 -0.35 0.27 -2.82
N LYS A 85 0.46 -0.51 -3.54
CA LYS A 85 -0.03 -1.58 -4.43
C LYS A 85 -0.78 -2.69 -3.69
N GLU A 86 -0.46 -2.92 -2.42
CA GLU A 86 -1.19 -3.90 -1.62
C GLU A 86 -2.56 -3.38 -1.20
N HIS A 87 -2.69 -2.08 -0.91
CA HIS A 87 -4.01 -1.47 -0.61
C HIS A 87 -4.95 -1.50 -1.82
N ALA A 88 -4.44 -1.37 -3.04
CA ALA A 88 -5.26 -1.40 -4.25
C ALA A 88 -5.91 -2.77 -4.55
N LYS A 89 -5.54 -3.82 -3.81
CA LYS A 89 -6.05 -5.18 -4.05
C LYS A 89 -7.31 -5.51 -3.29
N TYR A 90 -7.51 -4.94 -2.08
CA TYR A 90 -8.49 -5.43 -1.12
C TYR A 90 -9.35 -4.31 -0.54
N PHE A 91 -10.60 -4.63 -0.27
CA PHE A 91 -11.52 -3.85 0.56
C PHE A 91 -12.43 -4.80 1.34
N THR A 92 -13.17 -4.29 2.33
CA THR A 92 -13.95 -5.14 3.22
C THR A 92 -15.36 -4.62 3.47
N THR A 93 -16.26 -5.55 3.76
CA THR A 93 -17.61 -5.28 4.27
C THR A 93 -17.71 -5.47 5.79
N HIS A 94 -16.60 -5.80 6.47
CA HIS A 94 -16.58 -6.08 7.91
C HIS A 94 -16.57 -4.77 8.72
N VAL A 95 -17.76 -4.28 9.06
CA VAL A 95 -17.96 -3.02 9.80
C VAL A 95 -17.14 -2.96 11.11
N PRO A 96 -17.06 -4.00 11.95
CA PRO A 96 -16.24 -3.94 13.15
C PRO A 96 -14.76 -3.64 12.86
N PHE A 97 -14.20 -4.21 11.79
CA PHE A 97 -12.83 -3.94 11.36
C PHE A 97 -12.64 -2.47 10.93
N LEU A 98 -13.58 -1.92 10.17
CA LEU A 98 -13.53 -0.52 9.72
C LEU A 98 -13.60 0.45 10.92
N THR A 99 -14.49 0.17 11.87
CA THR A 99 -14.60 0.96 13.11
C THR A 99 -13.35 0.85 13.99
N ASP A 100 -12.79 -0.35 14.12
CA ASP A 100 -11.56 -0.57 14.87
C ASP A 100 -10.37 0.12 14.19
N THR A 101 -10.31 0.11 12.83
CA THR A 101 -9.31 0.84 12.05
C THR A 101 -9.38 2.35 12.32
N GLN A 102 -10.56 2.93 12.36
CA GLN A 102 -10.77 4.35 12.72
C GLN A 102 -10.19 4.67 14.11
N LYS A 103 -10.51 3.82 15.12
CA LYS A 103 -9.99 4.00 16.49
C LYS A 103 -8.47 3.91 16.55
N ILE A 104 -7.88 2.95 15.83
CA ILE A 104 -6.43 2.80 15.75
C ILE A 104 -5.79 4.05 15.13
N ILE A 105 -6.28 4.51 13.99
CA ILE A 105 -5.77 5.70 13.32
C ILE A 105 -5.86 6.93 14.22
N GLN A 106 -6.97 7.12 14.95
CA GLN A 106 -7.15 8.25 15.86
C GLN A 106 -6.20 8.22 17.05
N ASN A 107 -5.89 7.02 17.59
CA ASN A 107 -5.15 6.83 18.83
C ASN A 107 -3.67 6.45 18.63
N LEU A 108 -3.22 6.26 17.38
CA LEU A 108 -1.82 5.88 17.11
C LEU A 108 -0.87 6.98 17.61
N PRO A 109 0.13 6.64 18.45
CA PRO A 109 1.07 7.64 18.95
C PRO A 109 1.92 8.20 17.81
N MET A 110 1.94 9.52 17.68
CA MET A 110 2.85 10.20 16.75
C MET A 110 4.29 10.05 17.23
N PRO A 111 5.27 9.83 16.35
CA PRO A 111 6.68 9.86 16.71
C PRO A 111 7.02 11.20 17.38
N SER A 112 7.69 11.15 18.54
CA SER A 112 8.12 12.34 19.26
C SER A 112 9.17 13.13 18.45
N GLY A 113 8.74 14.19 17.82
CA GLY A 113 9.50 15.03 16.88
C GLY A 113 8.59 15.71 15.85
N ASP A 114 7.38 15.17 15.65
CA ASP A 114 6.38 15.67 14.73
C ASP A 114 5.19 16.32 15.48
N GLU A 115 5.45 17.17 16.47
CA GLU A 115 4.41 18.09 16.90
C GLU A 115 4.13 19.02 15.75
N VAL A 116 3.04 18.74 15.03
CA VAL A 116 2.43 19.69 14.11
C VAL A 116 2.00 20.87 14.97
N VAL A 117 2.78 21.92 14.98
CA VAL A 117 2.37 23.22 15.50
C VAL A 117 1.26 23.66 14.59
N LEU A 118 0.01 23.51 15.04
CA LEU A 118 -1.16 24.15 14.46
C LEU A 118 -1.03 25.64 14.79
N GLU A 119 -0.16 26.38 14.10
CA GLU A 119 -0.22 27.81 14.11
C GLU A 119 -1.41 28.22 13.23
N GLU A 120 -2.48 28.64 13.87
CA GLU A 120 -3.46 29.50 13.24
C GLU A 120 -2.72 30.73 12.71
N SER A 121 -2.56 30.82 11.40
CA SER A 121 -1.98 31.98 10.74
C SER A 121 -2.96 33.15 10.84
N VAL A 122 -2.77 33.98 11.86
CA VAL A 122 -3.21 35.36 11.84
C VAL A 122 -2.23 36.14 10.97
N ASP A 123 -2.73 36.74 9.92
CA ASP A 123 -2.08 37.61 8.93
C ASP A 123 -1.40 36.92 7.73
N GLY A 124 -2.05 37.14 6.58
CA GLY A 124 -1.70 36.80 5.22
C GLY A 124 -0.30 37.21 4.76
N LYS A 125 0.72 36.51 5.22
CA LYS A 125 2.03 36.48 4.57
C LYS A 125 2.45 35.02 4.46
N SER A 126 2.72 34.62 3.24
CA SER A 126 3.27 33.33 2.83
C SER A 126 4.34 32.83 3.80
N VAL A 127 4.01 31.83 4.61
CA VAL A 127 5.00 31.00 5.31
C VAL A 127 5.18 29.73 4.49
N GLU A 128 5.91 29.86 3.38
CA GLU A 128 6.36 28.74 2.55
C GLU A 128 7.65 28.08 3.09
N GLU A 129 8.11 28.44 4.28
CA GLU A 129 9.44 28.03 4.74
C GLU A 129 9.53 27.65 6.21
N SER A 130 8.67 26.83 6.79
CA SER A 130 9.04 26.22 8.08
C SER A 130 8.10 25.11 8.60
N VAL A 131 7.63 24.20 7.79
CA VAL A 131 7.21 22.88 8.30
C VAL A 131 7.95 21.80 7.49
N GLY A 132 9.26 21.85 7.58
CA GLY A 132 10.12 20.79 7.12
C GLY A 132 10.22 19.68 8.17
N VAL A 133 9.18 18.94 8.40
CA VAL A 133 9.38 17.54 8.80
C VAL A 133 9.65 16.79 7.51
N VAL A 134 10.89 16.88 7.11
CA VAL A 134 11.48 15.99 6.13
C VAL A 134 11.45 14.61 6.76
N VAL A 135 10.37 13.85 6.56
CA VAL A 135 10.48 12.40 6.52
C VAL A 135 11.32 12.15 5.27
N VAL A 136 12.64 12.26 5.42
CA VAL A 136 13.59 11.81 4.42
C VAL A 136 13.39 10.31 4.32
N VAL A 137 12.53 9.91 3.41
CA VAL A 137 12.45 8.53 2.97
C VAL A 137 13.55 8.34 1.93
N ALA A 138 14.80 8.51 2.38
CA ALA A 138 15.94 7.98 1.68
C ALA A 138 15.68 6.49 1.46
N LYS A 139 16.12 5.92 0.32
CA LYS A 139 16.27 4.46 0.11
C LYS A 139 16.65 3.91 1.46
N THR A 140 15.74 3.13 2.07
CA THR A 140 15.98 2.75 3.46
C THR A 140 17.30 2.00 3.46
N PRO A 141 18.30 2.47 4.15
CA PRO A 141 19.65 1.88 4.11
C PRO A 141 19.56 0.38 4.34
N ILE A 142 18.59 -0.04 5.17
CA ILE A 142 18.35 -1.43 5.54
C ILE A 142 18.03 -2.35 4.36
N GLN A 143 17.24 -1.93 3.36
CA GLN A 143 16.94 -2.81 2.22
C GLN A 143 18.21 -3.11 1.44
N LYS A 144 19.01 -2.10 1.14
CA LYS A 144 20.28 -2.25 0.44
C LYS A 144 21.24 -3.13 1.25
N THR A 145 21.38 -2.83 2.53
CA THR A 145 22.24 -3.59 3.46
C THR A 145 21.79 -5.04 3.56
N TRP A 146 20.48 -5.29 3.67
CA TRP A 146 19.95 -6.64 3.77
C TRP A 146 20.11 -7.44 2.48
N GLU A 147 19.91 -6.80 1.33
CA GLU A 147 20.21 -7.39 0.03
C GLU A 147 21.71 -7.70 -0.12
N GLU A 148 22.60 -6.83 0.34
CA GLU A 148 24.05 -7.08 0.36
C GLU A 148 24.43 -8.23 1.29
N ILE A 149 23.72 -8.44 2.42
CA ILE A 149 23.93 -9.58 3.31
C ILE A 149 23.43 -10.88 2.65
N THR A 150 22.20 -10.88 2.14
CA THR A 150 21.50 -12.12 1.74
C THR A 150 21.83 -12.55 0.30
N LEU A 151 22.14 -11.63 -0.60
CA LEU A 151 22.36 -11.87 -2.04
C LEU A 151 23.85 -11.87 -2.45
N THR A 152 24.79 -11.67 -1.50
CA THR A 152 26.22 -11.72 -1.85
C THR A 152 26.58 -13.10 -2.34
N LYS A 153 27.04 -13.18 -3.60
CA LYS A 153 27.67 -14.39 -4.14
C LYS A 153 28.96 -14.67 -3.40
N ASP A 154 29.26 -15.95 -3.20
CA ASP A 154 30.49 -16.40 -2.52
C ASP A 154 30.66 -15.75 -1.12
N PHE A 155 29.55 -15.61 -0.38
CA PHE A 155 29.51 -14.98 0.94
C PHE A 155 30.57 -15.53 1.89
N LYS A 156 30.71 -16.87 1.95
CA LYS A 156 31.67 -17.51 2.83
C LYS A 156 33.11 -17.20 2.44
N GLU A 157 33.42 -17.19 1.15
CA GLU A 157 34.75 -16.83 0.65
C GLU A 157 35.06 -15.35 0.90
N LYS A 158 34.12 -14.46 0.58
CA LYS A 158 34.29 -13.00 0.73
C LYS A 158 34.61 -12.60 2.16
N PHE A 159 33.93 -13.19 3.13
CA PHE A 159 34.06 -12.84 4.55
C PHE A 159 34.95 -13.84 5.35
N ASN A 160 35.67 -14.72 4.66
CA ASN A 160 36.59 -15.69 5.22
C ASN A 160 35.95 -16.71 6.20
N PHE A 161 34.71 -17.13 5.94
CA PHE A 161 34.07 -18.23 6.64
C PHE A 161 34.55 -19.59 6.12
N VAL A 162 34.37 -20.61 6.94
CA VAL A 162 34.71 -22.00 6.54
C VAL A 162 33.65 -22.48 5.54
N GLU A 163 34.11 -22.91 4.34
CA GLU A 163 33.23 -23.35 3.25
C GLU A 163 32.83 -24.83 3.37
N PHE A 164 33.60 -25.65 4.13
CA PHE A 164 33.35 -27.07 4.24
C PHE A 164 32.14 -27.37 5.11
N ARG A 165 31.14 -28.05 4.55
CA ARG A 165 29.90 -28.41 5.23
C ARG A 165 30.07 -29.10 6.57
N GLN A 166 31.07 -29.99 6.68
CA GLN A 166 31.36 -30.72 7.92
C GLN A 166 31.91 -29.84 9.04
N LEU A 167 32.46 -28.68 8.69
CA LEU A 167 33.10 -27.74 9.61
C LEU A 167 32.27 -26.48 9.80
N ASP A 168 31.04 -26.43 9.28
CA ASP A 168 30.16 -25.27 9.29
C ASP A 168 29.84 -24.80 10.72
N GLN A 169 29.80 -25.69 11.69
CA GLN A 169 29.62 -25.35 13.11
C GLN A 169 30.71 -24.43 13.67
N PHE A 170 31.90 -24.36 13.05
CA PHE A 170 32.95 -23.43 13.46
C PHE A 170 32.62 -21.99 13.11
N ASN A 171 31.82 -21.75 12.06
CA ASN A 171 31.34 -20.44 11.69
C ASN A 171 30.38 -19.85 12.74
N ARG A 172 29.85 -20.68 13.64
CA ARG A 172 28.99 -20.27 14.76
C ARG A 172 29.75 -20.14 16.08
N SER A 173 31.08 -20.27 16.07
CA SER A 173 31.93 -20.15 17.26
C SER A 173 32.67 -18.80 17.22
N SER A 174 32.31 -17.89 18.12
CA SER A 174 32.99 -16.60 18.26
C SER A 174 34.49 -16.77 18.49
N LEU A 175 34.89 -17.66 19.38
CA LEU A 175 36.30 -17.94 19.67
C LEU A 175 37.11 -18.41 18.44
N PHE A 176 36.52 -19.30 17.65
CA PHE A 176 37.15 -19.76 16.42
C PHE A 176 37.33 -18.64 15.41
N LEU A 177 36.29 -17.85 15.19
CA LEU A 177 36.28 -16.68 14.30
C LEU A 177 37.23 -15.59 14.77
N GLU A 178 37.34 -15.38 16.10
CA GLU A 178 38.34 -14.47 16.69
C GLU A 178 39.78 -14.95 16.36
N CYS A 179 40.08 -16.22 16.59
CA CYS A 179 41.39 -16.80 16.27
C CYS A 179 41.70 -16.70 14.76
N LEU A 180 40.73 -16.95 13.90
CA LEU A 180 40.85 -16.81 12.45
C LEU A 180 41.14 -15.35 12.05
N SER A 181 40.42 -14.40 12.65
CA SER A 181 40.59 -12.97 12.45
C SER A 181 41.99 -12.50 12.85
N LEU A 182 42.46 -12.93 14.04
CA LEU A 182 43.80 -12.61 14.52
C LEU A 182 44.89 -13.20 13.60
N MET A 183 44.66 -14.38 13.04
CA MET A 183 45.57 -15.00 12.07
C MET A 183 45.67 -14.18 10.77
N HIS A 184 44.55 -13.70 10.24
CA HIS A 184 44.55 -12.83 9.05
C HIS A 184 45.23 -11.48 9.32
N LEU A 185 44.95 -10.87 10.47
CA LEU A 185 45.52 -9.57 10.85
C LEU A 185 47.02 -9.63 11.15
N SER A 186 47.50 -10.73 11.73
CA SER A 186 48.91 -10.94 12.08
C SER A 186 49.75 -11.45 10.91
N SER A 187 49.15 -11.88 9.80
CA SER A 187 49.82 -12.47 8.66
C SER A 187 51.01 -11.64 8.13
N PRO A 188 50.93 -10.31 7.92
CA PRO A 188 52.08 -9.53 7.50
C PRO A 188 53.19 -9.48 8.53
N ILE A 189 52.83 -9.43 9.82
CA ILE A 189 53.82 -9.42 10.93
C ILE A 189 54.53 -10.74 10.96
N PHE A 190 53.83 -11.86 10.88
CA PHE A 190 54.42 -13.18 10.84
C PHE A 190 55.29 -13.40 9.61
N SER A 191 54.95 -12.84 8.44
CA SER A 191 55.76 -12.91 7.23
C SER A 191 57.11 -12.23 7.44
N VAL A 192 57.16 -11.05 8.06
CA VAL A 192 58.40 -10.35 8.38
C VAL A 192 59.14 -11.03 9.53
N LEU A 193 58.48 -11.39 10.59
CA LEU A 193 59.07 -12.04 11.78
C LEU A 193 59.74 -13.37 11.41
N PHE A 194 59.06 -14.21 10.61
CA PHE A 194 59.59 -15.47 10.13
C PHE A 194 60.90 -15.27 9.34
N PHE A 195 60.91 -14.27 8.47
CA PHE A 195 62.13 -13.89 7.72
C PHE A 195 63.28 -13.46 8.66
N ILE A 196 62.99 -12.62 9.65
CA ILE A 196 63.95 -12.15 10.64
C ILE A 196 64.48 -13.34 11.50
N ILE A 197 63.59 -14.19 12.02
CA ILE A 197 63.96 -15.36 12.81
C ILE A 197 64.86 -16.27 12.00
N PHE A 198 64.51 -16.48 10.72
CA PHE A 198 65.30 -17.32 9.83
C PHE A 198 66.72 -16.81 9.61
N LEU A 199 66.91 -15.49 9.56
CA LEU A 199 68.24 -14.85 9.46
C LEU A 199 69.04 -14.90 10.78
N ILE A 200 68.34 -14.81 11.94
CA ILE A 200 69.03 -14.79 13.25
C ILE A 200 69.31 -16.21 13.76
N ALA A 201 68.53 -17.20 13.39
CA ALA A 201 68.67 -18.55 13.88
C ALA A 201 70.07 -19.19 13.67
N PRO A 202 70.78 -18.98 12.51
CA PRO A 202 72.16 -19.43 12.34
C PRO A 202 73.14 -18.81 13.33
N ILE A 203 72.97 -17.53 13.66
CA ILE A 203 73.76 -16.80 14.63
C ILE A 203 73.63 -17.41 16.01
N ALA A 204 72.36 -17.64 16.43
CA ALA A 204 72.09 -18.31 17.70
C ALA A 204 72.67 -19.71 17.77
N LEU A 205 72.61 -20.48 16.65
CA LEU A 205 73.19 -21.80 16.57
C LEU A 205 74.74 -21.78 16.68
N MET A 206 75.38 -20.81 16.00
CA MET A 206 76.81 -20.61 16.08
C MET A 206 77.24 -20.26 17.50
N THR A 207 76.54 -19.45 18.23
CA THR A 207 76.84 -19.12 19.65
C THR A 207 76.66 -20.36 20.54
N MET A 208 75.66 -21.19 20.32
CA MET A 208 75.43 -22.42 21.07
C MET A 208 76.49 -23.47 20.78
N THR A 209 76.99 -23.63 19.52
CA THR A 209 77.99 -24.61 19.10
C THR A 209 79.42 -24.07 19.28
N LYS A 210 79.60 -22.85 19.81
CA LYS A 210 80.91 -22.18 19.98
C LYS A 210 81.78 -22.14 18.70
N THR A 211 81.13 -22.13 17.52
CA THR A 211 81.82 -21.99 16.24
C THR A 211 82.20 -20.52 16.00
N PRO A 212 83.42 -20.26 15.43
CA PRO A 212 83.87 -18.91 15.17
C PRO A 212 82.91 -18.19 14.18
N PHE A 213 82.62 -16.91 14.45
CA PHE A 213 81.73 -16.09 13.63
C PHE A 213 82.45 -15.70 12.32
N THR A 214 82.25 -16.54 11.29
CA THR A 214 82.73 -16.30 9.93
C THR A 214 81.55 -16.39 8.98
N MET A 215 81.58 -15.64 7.86
CA MET A 215 80.50 -15.67 6.87
C MET A 215 80.30 -17.07 6.30
N ASP A 216 81.35 -17.84 6.12
CA ASP A 216 81.24 -19.24 5.63
C ASP A 216 80.47 -20.13 6.60
N ASN A 217 80.79 -20.05 7.89
CA ASN A 217 80.05 -20.78 8.93
C ASN A 217 78.61 -20.32 9.02
N TYR A 218 78.35 -19.03 8.90
CA TYR A 218 76.95 -18.52 8.88
C TYR A 218 76.15 -19.11 7.73
N PHE A 219 76.67 -19.06 6.49
CA PHE A 219 75.96 -19.59 5.34
C PHE A 219 75.88 -21.13 5.38
N PHE A 220 76.87 -21.80 5.96
CA PHE A 220 76.81 -23.24 6.19
C PHE A 220 75.68 -23.64 7.14
N HIS A 221 75.54 -22.95 8.26
CA HIS A 221 74.44 -23.17 9.21
C HIS A 221 73.08 -22.73 8.63
N LEU A 222 73.01 -21.63 7.90
CA LEU A 222 71.81 -21.17 7.21
C LEU A 222 71.36 -22.21 6.16
N ALA A 223 72.24 -22.76 5.39
CA ALA A 223 71.97 -23.82 4.42
C ALA A 223 71.52 -25.13 5.09
N GLY A 224 72.04 -25.43 6.28
CA GLY A 224 71.66 -26.62 7.08
C GLY A 224 70.24 -26.50 7.67
N PHE A 225 69.84 -25.30 8.04
CA PHE A 225 68.56 -25.02 8.71
C PHE A 225 67.35 -25.23 7.79
N SER A 226 67.51 -25.08 6.49
CA SER A 226 66.38 -25.24 5.56
C SER A 226 66.81 -25.74 4.20
N LYS A 227 67.10 -27.03 4.13
CA LYS A 227 67.52 -27.74 2.89
C LYS A 227 66.51 -27.58 1.74
N VAL A 228 65.21 -27.36 2.06
CA VAL A 228 64.10 -27.33 1.11
C VAL A 228 63.65 -25.90 0.75
N SER A 229 63.87 -24.90 1.62
CA SER A 229 63.48 -23.54 1.39
C SER A 229 64.33 -22.82 0.34
N PHE A 230 63.76 -21.75 -0.24
CA PHE A 230 64.46 -20.93 -1.21
C PHE A 230 65.70 -20.24 -0.61
N LEU A 231 65.57 -19.77 0.65
CA LEU A 231 66.69 -19.21 1.43
C LEU A 231 67.80 -20.22 1.67
N GLY A 232 67.50 -21.49 1.97
CA GLY A 232 68.47 -22.53 2.14
C GLY A 232 69.22 -22.87 0.82
N LYS A 233 68.53 -22.84 -0.31
CA LYS A 233 69.14 -23.00 -1.64
C LYS A 233 70.05 -21.85 -1.97
N MET A 234 69.66 -20.61 -1.63
CA MET A 234 70.46 -19.40 -1.74
C MET A 234 71.75 -19.52 -0.89
N ALA A 235 71.58 -19.86 0.40
CA ALA A 235 72.73 -20.02 1.32
C ALA A 235 73.70 -21.10 0.86
N LYS A 236 73.19 -22.22 0.33
CA LYS A 236 74.02 -23.27 -0.25
C LYS A 236 74.77 -22.80 -1.50
N SER A 237 74.16 -22.03 -2.36
CA SER A 237 74.81 -21.42 -3.52
C SER A 237 75.92 -20.46 -3.11
N ILE A 238 75.69 -19.62 -2.13
CA ILE A 238 76.68 -18.68 -1.60
C ILE A 238 77.83 -19.42 -0.94
N SER A 239 77.60 -20.45 -0.15
CA SER A 239 78.62 -21.27 0.48
C SER A 239 79.44 -22.05 -0.52
N ALA A 240 78.87 -22.51 -1.63
CA ALA A 240 79.58 -23.28 -2.65
C ALA A 240 80.36 -22.42 -3.64
N TYR A 241 79.88 -21.26 -4.01
CA TYR A 241 80.42 -20.46 -5.13
C TYR A 241 80.86 -19.02 -4.73
N GLY A 242 80.66 -18.62 -3.49
CA GLY A 242 80.96 -17.29 -2.97
C GLY A 242 79.89 -16.24 -3.35
N LEU A 243 79.93 -15.10 -2.65
CA LEU A 243 78.95 -13.98 -2.82
C LEU A 243 79.04 -13.28 -4.18
N ALA A 244 80.25 -13.24 -4.80
CA ALA A 244 80.51 -12.54 -6.06
C ALA A 244 80.15 -13.35 -7.31
N ASN A 245 79.74 -14.61 -7.18
CA ASN A 245 79.34 -15.43 -8.31
C ASN A 245 77.97 -15.03 -8.84
N TYR A 246 77.79 -14.99 -10.17
CA TYR A 246 76.53 -14.61 -10.82
C TYR A 246 75.36 -15.51 -10.40
N GLN A 247 75.60 -16.78 -10.11
CA GLN A 247 74.58 -17.70 -9.62
C GLN A 247 74.12 -17.34 -8.22
N SER A 248 74.99 -16.93 -7.33
CA SER A 248 74.69 -16.48 -5.98
C SER A 248 73.91 -15.16 -6.01
N ILE A 249 74.33 -14.22 -6.87
CA ILE A 249 73.64 -12.93 -7.07
C ILE A 249 72.21 -13.18 -7.64
N GLY A 250 72.04 -14.04 -8.63
CA GLY A 250 70.76 -14.43 -9.19
C GLY A 250 69.84 -15.04 -8.14
N MET A 251 70.38 -15.93 -7.28
CA MET A 251 69.58 -16.55 -6.19
C MET A 251 69.19 -15.51 -5.13
N ILE A 252 70.03 -14.56 -4.78
CA ILE A 252 69.69 -13.46 -3.87
C ILE A 252 68.54 -12.64 -4.46
N GLY A 253 68.63 -12.23 -5.75
CA GLY A 253 67.62 -11.51 -6.46
C GLY A 253 66.24 -12.26 -6.45
N CYS A 254 66.27 -13.56 -6.76
CA CYS A 254 65.10 -14.40 -6.70
C CYS A 254 64.51 -14.49 -5.28
N CYS A 255 65.34 -14.54 -4.24
CA CYS A 255 64.88 -14.55 -2.85
C CYS A 255 64.15 -13.23 -2.49
N ILE A 256 64.75 -12.11 -2.85
CA ILE A 256 64.13 -10.76 -2.60
C ILE A 256 62.78 -10.68 -3.28
N VAL A 257 62.69 -11.07 -4.56
CA VAL A 257 61.44 -11.05 -5.30
C VAL A 257 60.41 -12.00 -4.65
N PHE A 258 60.78 -13.22 -4.31
CA PHE A 258 59.88 -14.22 -3.70
C PHE A 258 59.29 -13.72 -2.38
N TYR A 259 60.14 -13.25 -1.46
CA TYR A 259 59.67 -12.72 -0.17
C TYR A 259 58.95 -11.40 -0.29
N GLY A 260 59.33 -10.56 -1.25
CA GLY A 260 58.60 -9.33 -1.59
C GLY A 260 57.19 -9.60 -2.06
N VAL A 261 57.00 -10.59 -2.95
CA VAL A 261 55.67 -11.04 -3.40
C VAL A 261 54.87 -11.66 -2.24
N GLN A 262 55.54 -12.46 -1.40
CA GLN A 262 54.89 -13.07 -0.23
C GLN A 262 54.38 -12.02 0.77
N PHE A 263 55.23 -11.04 1.06
CA PHE A 263 54.82 -9.90 1.94
C PHE A 263 53.70 -9.07 1.33
N TYR A 264 53.80 -8.76 0.03
CA TYR A 264 52.73 -8.04 -0.67
C TYR A 264 51.39 -8.80 -0.62
N ASN A 265 51.39 -10.08 -0.87
CA ASN A 265 50.16 -10.88 -0.78
C ASN A 265 49.59 -10.89 0.64
N SER A 266 50.42 -11.01 1.67
CA SER A 266 49.99 -10.93 3.07
C SER A 266 49.42 -9.58 3.41
N TYR A 267 50.01 -8.47 2.90
CA TYR A 267 49.54 -7.12 3.09
C TYR A 267 48.17 -6.90 2.39
N VAL A 268 48.00 -7.39 1.16
CA VAL A 268 46.74 -7.29 0.43
C VAL A 268 45.62 -8.08 1.14
N SER A 269 45.97 -9.28 1.65
CA SER A 269 45.02 -10.09 2.44
C SER A 269 44.60 -9.38 3.72
N TYR A 270 45.53 -8.80 4.46
CA TYR A 270 45.25 -8.00 5.66
C TYR A 270 44.32 -6.82 5.32
N HIS A 271 44.63 -6.05 4.27
CA HIS A 271 43.82 -4.88 3.91
C HIS A 271 42.42 -5.27 3.48
N ARG A 272 42.26 -6.37 2.71
CA ARG A 272 40.96 -6.91 2.31
C ARG A 272 40.13 -7.32 3.53
N PHE A 273 40.77 -8.06 4.45
CA PHE A 273 40.10 -8.49 5.69
C PHE A 273 39.64 -7.30 6.53
N TRP A 274 40.49 -6.29 6.72
CA TRP A 274 40.16 -5.08 7.47
C TRP A 274 38.96 -4.34 6.89
N ARG A 275 38.97 -4.15 5.56
CA ARG A 275 37.86 -3.51 4.86
C ARG A 275 36.57 -4.31 4.96
N ASN A 276 36.65 -5.63 4.87
CA ASN A 276 35.47 -6.49 5.05
C ASN A 276 34.89 -6.38 6.46
N MET A 277 35.75 -6.29 7.48
CA MET A 277 35.29 -6.08 8.85
C MET A 277 34.61 -4.73 9.08
N GLU A 278 35.09 -3.68 8.41
CA GLU A 278 34.41 -2.38 8.40
C GLU A 278 33.02 -2.48 7.76
N ILE A 279 32.88 -3.18 6.63
CA ILE A 279 31.59 -3.40 5.97
C ILE A 279 30.66 -4.19 6.88
N VAL A 280 31.13 -5.30 7.46
CA VAL A 280 30.33 -6.13 8.40
C VAL A 280 29.84 -5.29 9.58
N ASN A 281 30.72 -4.50 10.20
CA ASN A 281 30.35 -3.64 11.32
C ASN A 281 29.30 -2.59 10.95
N ASN A 282 29.44 -1.95 9.79
CA ASN A 282 28.47 -0.96 9.32
C ASN A 282 27.10 -1.58 9.01
N HIS A 283 27.07 -2.77 8.39
CA HIS A 283 25.83 -3.52 8.16
C HIS A 283 25.15 -3.87 9.48
N LEU A 284 25.91 -4.34 10.49
CA LEU A 284 25.35 -4.68 11.80
C LEU A 284 24.81 -3.45 12.55
N LEU A 285 25.46 -2.28 12.41
CA LEU A 285 24.95 -1.03 12.96
C LEU A 285 23.61 -0.62 12.35
N GLU A 286 23.49 -0.73 11.03
CA GLU A 286 22.22 -0.44 10.34
C GLU A 286 21.10 -1.41 10.75
N VAL A 287 21.42 -2.71 10.85
CA VAL A 287 20.47 -3.72 11.35
C VAL A 287 20.06 -3.42 12.79
N ARG A 288 21.02 -3.04 13.66
CA ARG A 288 20.75 -2.65 15.06
C ARG A 288 19.78 -1.50 15.15
N ASP A 289 20.07 -0.42 14.42
CA ASP A 289 19.28 0.80 14.49
C ASP A 289 17.90 0.62 13.84
N PHE A 290 17.81 -0.18 12.77
CA PHE A 290 16.54 -0.57 12.18
C PHE A 290 15.72 -1.44 13.12
N ALA A 291 16.30 -2.51 13.68
CA ALA A 291 15.60 -3.41 14.60
C ALA A 291 15.07 -2.66 15.82
N LYS A 292 15.89 -1.79 16.43
CA LYS A 292 15.49 -0.96 17.59
C LYS A 292 14.29 -0.09 17.25
N ARG A 293 14.31 0.64 16.12
CA ARG A 293 13.17 1.49 15.72
C ARG A 293 11.92 0.66 15.43
N SER A 294 12.08 -0.46 14.73
CA SER A 294 10.96 -1.31 14.36
C SER A 294 10.32 -1.99 15.56
N ILE A 295 11.10 -2.40 16.57
CA ILE A 295 10.58 -2.94 17.83
C ILE A 295 9.68 -1.92 18.51
N VAL A 296 10.16 -0.68 18.71
CA VAL A 296 9.39 0.38 19.36
C VAL A 296 8.08 0.67 18.60
N ARG A 297 8.13 0.71 17.25
CA ARG A 297 6.95 0.93 16.42
C ARG A 297 5.92 -0.19 16.58
N MET A 298 6.36 -1.44 16.48
CA MET A 298 5.48 -2.60 16.62
C MET A 298 4.89 -2.70 18.03
N GLU A 299 5.66 -2.43 19.06
CA GLU A 299 5.18 -2.37 20.46
C GLU A 299 4.13 -1.28 20.66
N ASN A 300 4.39 -0.07 20.19
CA ASN A 300 3.46 1.06 20.24
C ASN A 300 2.14 0.74 19.54
N PHE A 301 2.21 0.13 18.36
CA PHE A 301 1.03 -0.30 17.63
C PHE A 301 0.22 -1.36 18.41
N LEU A 302 0.88 -2.38 18.95
CA LEU A 302 0.21 -3.42 19.76
C LEU A 302 -0.45 -2.84 21.03
N VAL A 303 0.19 -1.85 21.65
CA VAL A 303 -0.40 -1.12 22.78
C VAL A 303 -1.62 -0.32 22.31
N CYS A 304 -1.52 0.39 21.18
CA CYS A 304 -2.62 1.16 20.60
C CYS A 304 -3.84 0.27 20.30
N VAL A 305 -3.64 -0.89 19.68
CA VAL A 305 -4.72 -1.85 19.38
C VAL A 305 -5.41 -2.32 20.66
N ARG A 306 -4.64 -2.65 21.71
CA ARG A 306 -5.19 -3.09 23.01
C ARG A 306 -5.97 -1.98 23.71
N THR A 307 -5.44 -0.76 23.74
CA THR A 307 -6.10 0.40 24.38
C THR A 307 -7.35 0.82 23.64
N SER A 308 -7.39 0.67 22.32
CA SER A 308 -8.56 0.95 21.47
C SER A 308 -9.60 -0.17 21.49
N ALA A 309 -9.36 -1.30 22.18
CA ALA A 309 -10.19 -2.50 22.19
C ALA A 309 -10.54 -3.01 20.76
N ALA A 310 -9.59 -2.94 19.83
CA ALA A 310 -9.77 -3.29 18.44
C ALA A 310 -9.63 -4.81 18.23
N HIS A 311 -10.68 -5.55 18.56
CA HIS A 311 -10.69 -7.03 18.54
C HIS A 311 -10.54 -7.65 17.17
N SER A 312 -10.95 -6.95 16.11
CA SER A 312 -10.84 -7.43 14.73
C SER A 312 -9.38 -7.57 14.25
N TYR A 313 -8.42 -6.97 14.96
CA TYR A 313 -7.00 -7.05 14.68
C TYR A 313 -6.26 -8.20 15.38
N ASN A 314 -6.94 -9.05 16.15
CA ASN A 314 -6.30 -10.08 16.99
C ASN A 314 -5.37 -11.02 16.22
N GLN A 315 -5.78 -11.50 15.04
CA GLN A 315 -4.94 -12.40 14.23
C GLN A 315 -3.69 -11.68 13.71
N PHE A 316 -3.83 -10.48 13.18
CA PHE A 316 -2.73 -9.64 12.75
C PHE A 316 -1.77 -9.33 13.91
N CYS A 317 -2.29 -9.00 15.09
CA CYS A 317 -1.48 -8.74 16.28
C CYS A 317 -0.71 -9.97 16.74
N SER A 318 -1.28 -11.18 16.62
CA SER A 318 -0.59 -12.42 16.96
C SER A 318 0.62 -12.66 16.04
N GLU A 319 0.48 -12.43 14.74
CA GLU A 319 1.60 -12.52 13.80
C GLU A 319 2.63 -11.42 14.05
N THR A 320 2.19 -10.18 14.25
CA THR A 320 3.08 -9.06 14.60
C THR A 320 3.87 -9.36 15.86
N GLN A 321 3.27 -9.95 16.88
CA GLN A 321 3.94 -10.32 18.11
C GLN A 321 4.97 -11.44 17.91
N ARG A 322 4.69 -12.42 17.05
CA ARG A 322 5.64 -13.46 16.68
C ARG A 322 6.88 -12.87 16.01
N GLN A 323 6.69 -11.98 15.02
CA GLN A 323 7.78 -11.31 14.32
C GLN A 323 8.56 -10.37 15.25
N LEU A 324 7.88 -9.69 16.17
CA LEU A 324 8.50 -8.84 17.19
C LEU A 324 9.45 -9.65 18.10
N GLN A 325 9.08 -10.84 18.51
CA GLN A 325 9.94 -11.72 19.31
C GLN A 325 11.22 -12.10 18.55
N THR A 326 11.09 -12.48 17.27
CA THR A 326 12.25 -12.80 16.41
C THR A 326 13.13 -11.57 16.20
N LEU A 327 12.54 -10.40 15.98
CA LEU A 327 13.26 -9.14 15.83
C LEU A 327 13.99 -8.75 17.14
N GLY A 328 13.39 -9.05 18.30
CA GLY A 328 14.02 -8.91 19.61
C GLY A 328 15.27 -9.78 19.76
N GLN A 329 15.24 -11.02 19.25
CA GLN A 329 16.43 -11.90 19.22
C GLN A 329 17.53 -11.30 18.36
N ILE A 330 17.18 -10.80 17.16
CA ILE A 330 18.15 -10.10 16.30
C ILE A 330 18.77 -8.92 17.03
N HIS A 331 17.95 -8.09 17.68
CA HIS A 331 18.42 -6.94 18.41
C HIS A 331 19.36 -7.31 19.56
N GLU A 332 19.09 -8.39 20.31
CA GLU A 332 19.99 -8.89 21.35
C GLU A 332 21.39 -9.24 20.79
N TRP A 333 21.48 -9.80 19.59
CA TRP A 333 22.75 -10.08 18.92
C TRP A 333 23.52 -8.80 18.55
N VAL A 334 22.83 -7.75 18.10
CA VAL A 334 23.47 -6.55 17.54
C VAL A 334 23.54 -5.37 18.50
N LYS A 335 22.88 -5.41 19.67
CA LYS A 335 22.72 -4.25 20.57
C LYS A 335 24.02 -3.63 21.05
N ASN A 336 25.08 -4.45 21.22
CA ASN A 336 26.38 -4.03 21.73
C ASN A 336 27.37 -3.63 20.63
N VAL A 337 26.94 -3.65 19.35
CA VAL A 337 27.82 -3.26 18.23
C VAL A 337 28.05 -1.76 18.29
N GLU A 338 29.33 -1.39 18.37
CA GLU A 338 29.77 0.01 18.38
C GLU A 338 30.33 0.42 17.03
N PRO A 339 30.40 1.74 16.72
CA PRO A 339 31.01 2.22 15.49
C PRO A 339 32.44 1.69 15.30
N PHE A 340 32.78 1.44 14.03
CA PHE A 340 34.10 0.88 13.68
C PHE A 340 35.21 1.86 14.04
N GLY A 341 36.20 1.37 14.79
CA GLY A 341 37.34 2.19 15.23
C GLY A 341 38.61 1.35 15.40
N ILE A 342 39.76 2.03 15.39
CA ILE A 342 41.07 1.39 15.55
C ILE A 342 41.44 1.30 17.03
N HIS A 343 40.76 0.41 17.74
CA HIS A 343 41.08 0.13 19.14
C HIS A 343 41.40 -1.35 19.34
N LEU A 344 42.37 -1.68 20.18
CA LEU A 344 42.75 -3.07 20.47
C LEU A 344 41.56 -3.89 21.03
N GLN A 345 40.63 -3.22 21.68
CA GLN A 345 39.41 -3.83 22.20
C GLN A 345 38.50 -4.32 21.07
N LYS A 346 38.45 -3.59 19.94
CA LYS A 346 37.65 -3.97 18.76
C LYS A 346 38.13 -5.27 18.10
N LEU A 347 39.42 -5.61 18.21
CA LEU A 347 39.94 -6.85 17.66
C LEU A 347 39.35 -8.10 18.35
N ARG A 348 39.00 -8.01 19.63
CA ARG A 348 38.33 -9.09 20.37
C ARG A 348 36.87 -9.25 19.97
N GLU A 349 36.24 -8.18 19.50
CA GLU A 349 34.85 -8.21 19.06
C GLU A 349 34.67 -8.82 17.67
N PHE A 350 35.76 -8.98 16.88
CA PHE A 350 35.66 -9.51 15.52
C PHE A 350 35.04 -10.90 15.44
N GLY A 351 35.31 -11.74 16.42
CA GLY A 351 34.68 -13.07 16.51
C GLY A 351 33.17 -12.99 16.67
N ASP A 352 32.70 -12.13 17.58
CA ASP A 352 31.27 -11.92 17.85
C ASP A 352 30.57 -11.25 16.65
N LEU A 353 31.21 -10.26 16.03
CA LEU A 353 30.68 -9.59 14.83
C LEU A 353 30.51 -10.57 13.67
N LEU A 354 31.51 -11.38 13.39
CA LEU A 354 31.43 -12.40 12.33
C LEU A 354 30.39 -13.47 12.65
N GLN A 355 30.33 -13.97 13.90
CA GLN A 355 29.32 -14.91 14.31
C GLN A 355 27.92 -14.36 14.10
N CYS A 356 27.66 -13.13 14.57
CA CYS A 356 26.37 -12.44 14.39
C CYS A 356 26.04 -12.30 12.90
N TYR A 357 27.00 -11.85 12.09
CA TYR A 357 26.82 -11.67 10.65
C TYR A 357 26.51 -12.99 9.93
N TYR A 358 27.14 -14.09 10.36
CA TYR A 358 26.87 -15.42 9.84
C TYR A 358 25.46 -15.92 10.19
N GLU A 359 25.01 -15.71 11.43
CA GLU A 359 23.66 -16.07 11.87
C GLU A 359 22.58 -15.27 11.11
N LEU A 360 22.80 -13.98 10.87
CA LEU A 360 21.90 -13.16 10.06
C LEU A 360 21.79 -13.68 8.62
N TYR A 361 22.90 -14.15 8.05
CA TYR A 361 22.91 -14.73 6.71
C TYR A 361 22.20 -16.08 6.62
N CYS A 362 22.38 -16.96 7.62
CA CYS A 362 21.92 -18.34 7.57
C CYS A 362 20.47 -18.54 8.02
N ASN A 363 19.93 -17.69 8.88
CA ASN A 363 18.64 -17.90 9.53
C ASN A 363 17.49 -17.31 8.70
N GLU A 364 16.62 -18.18 8.16
CA GLU A 364 15.46 -17.77 7.36
C GLU A 364 14.40 -17.02 8.19
N GLU A 365 14.27 -17.33 9.49
CA GLU A 365 13.33 -16.63 10.35
C GLU A 365 13.75 -15.18 10.55
N TYR A 366 15.06 -14.89 10.59
CA TYR A 366 15.58 -13.54 10.67
C TYR A 366 15.34 -12.75 9.40
N ASP A 367 15.49 -13.41 8.22
CA ASP A 367 15.14 -12.80 6.93
C ASP A 367 13.65 -12.42 6.89
N LEU A 368 12.77 -13.32 7.29
CA LEU A 368 11.33 -13.05 7.36
C LEU A 368 11.01 -11.91 8.31
N ALA A 369 11.63 -11.86 9.49
CA ALA A 369 11.35 -10.82 10.50
C ALA A 369 11.79 -9.42 10.04
N ILE A 370 12.97 -9.29 9.42
CA ILE A 370 13.46 -8.00 8.90
C ILE A 370 12.56 -7.49 7.76
N ARG A 371 12.18 -8.37 6.84
CA ARG A 371 11.29 -8.02 5.71
C ARG A 371 9.88 -7.68 6.19
N TYR A 372 9.35 -8.45 7.15
CA TYR A 372 8.08 -8.14 7.78
C TYR A 372 8.10 -6.77 8.47
N ALA A 373 9.13 -6.49 9.26
CA ALA A 373 9.28 -5.22 9.95
C ALA A 373 9.38 -4.03 8.98
N ALA A 374 9.99 -4.23 7.82
CA ALA A 374 10.05 -3.21 6.77
C ALA A 374 8.65 -2.94 6.15
N GLY A 375 7.89 -3.99 5.83
CA GLY A 375 6.50 -3.85 5.37
C GLY A 375 5.59 -3.22 6.40
N PHE A 376 5.72 -3.63 7.68
CA PHE A 376 5.00 -3.03 8.81
C PHE A 376 5.28 -1.53 8.92
N GLY A 377 6.55 -1.12 8.79
CA GLY A 377 6.92 0.30 8.82
C GLY A 377 6.26 1.11 7.69
N GLY A 378 6.12 0.54 6.49
CA GLY A 378 5.38 1.15 5.40
C GLY A 378 3.89 1.31 5.69
N TYR A 379 3.27 0.26 6.24
CA TYR A 379 1.87 0.29 6.67
C TYR A 379 1.61 1.30 7.79
N GLU A 380 2.44 1.33 8.83
CA GLU A 380 2.33 2.30 9.93
C GLU A 380 2.44 3.74 9.42
N ASN A 381 3.36 4.03 8.49
CA ASN A 381 3.47 5.34 7.89
C ASN A 381 2.17 5.76 7.17
N HIS A 382 1.47 4.83 6.50
CA HIS A 382 0.16 5.12 5.90
C HIS A 382 -0.87 5.49 6.97
N LEU A 383 -0.93 4.76 8.08
CA LEU A 383 -1.84 5.09 9.19
C LEU A 383 -1.54 6.46 9.81
N LEU A 384 -0.25 6.80 9.97
CA LEU A 384 0.16 8.12 10.49
C LEU A 384 -0.21 9.26 9.53
N ASN A 385 -0.10 9.05 8.22
CA ASN A 385 -0.53 10.03 7.23
C ASN A 385 -2.06 10.19 7.20
N LEU A 386 -2.82 9.08 7.32
CA LEU A 386 -4.27 9.14 7.48
C LEU A 386 -4.66 9.91 8.76
N GLN A 387 -3.97 9.65 9.89
CA GLN A 387 -4.18 10.40 11.13
C GLN A 387 -3.89 11.90 10.97
N ARG A 388 -2.81 12.23 10.26
CA ARG A 388 -2.46 13.63 9.96
C ARG A 388 -3.55 14.30 9.13
N ASN A 389 -4.00 13.66 8.04
CA ASN A 389 -5.06 14.17 7.20
C ASN A 389 -6.40 14.32 7.97
N LEU A 390 -6.68 13.39 8.88
CA LEU A 390 -7.85 13.48 9.76
C LEU A 390 -7.76 14.70 10.70
N LYS A 391 -6.59 14.94 11.33
CA LYS A 391 -6.36 16.11 12.21
C LYS A 391 -6.41 17.44 11.45
N LEU A 392 -6.03 17.46 10.19
CA LEU A 392 -6.12 18.63 9.32
C LEU A 392 -7.54 18.87 8.77
N GLY A 393 -8.49 17.99 9.04
CA GLY A 393 -9.85 18.07 8.50
C GLY A 393 -9.93 17.75 6.99
N HIS A 394 -8.91 17.10 6.42
CA HIS A 394 -8.92 16.63 5.03
C HIS A 394 -9.65 15.29 4.88
N LEU A 395 -9.81 14.55 5.95
CA LEU A 395 -10.55 13.30 6.00
C LEU A 395 -11.56 13.35 7.15
N SER A 396 -12.63 12.58 7.02
CA SER A 396 -13.60 12.36 8.09
C SER A 396 -13.91 10.86 8.22
N CYS A 397 -14.28 10.44 9.42
CA CYS A 397 -14.71 9.07 9.68
C CYS A 397 -16.15 8.87 9.20
N ALA A 398 -16.43 7.69 8.63
CA ALA A 398 -17.79 7.28 8.31
C ALA A 398 -18.51 6.73 9.55
N ASP A 399 -19.82 6.92 9.60
CA ASP A 399 -20.71 6.23 10.52
C ASP A 399 -21.31 5.00 9.85
N PHE A 400 -21.24 3.87 10.53
CA PHE A 400 -21.81 2.59 10.10
C PHE A 400 -23.06 2.21 10.88
N SER A 401 -23.58 3.10 11.73
CA SER A 401 -24.74 2.88 12.59
C SER A 401 -26.00 3.54 12.02
N VAL A 402 -27.16 3.01 12.42
CA VAL A 402 -28.47 3.62 12.05
C VAL A 402 -28.66 5.00 12.67
N SER A 403 -28.01 5.28 13.80
CA SER A 403 -28.05 6.58 14.50
C SER A 403 -27.31 7.71 13.80
N GLY A 404 -26.44 7.39 12.83
CA GLY A 404 -25.65 8.38 12.09
C GLY A 404 -26.47 9.32 11.21
N LEU A 405 -27.69 8.94 10.84
CA LEU A 405 -28.59 9.76 10.02
C LEU A 405 -29.11 11.00 10.76
N GLU A 406 -29.30 10.92 12.08
CA GLU A 406 -29.83 12.03 12.88
C GLU A 406 -28.77 13.13 13.06
N ASN A 407 -27.49 12.76 13.20
CA ASN A 407 -26.37 13.71 13.40
C ASN A 407 -25.94 14.43 12.11
N GLY A 408 -26.21 13.87 10.95
CA GLY A 408 -25.87 14.47 9.64
C GLY A 408 -26.82 15.61 9.24
N LEU A 409 -28.04 15.64 9.80
CA LEU A 409 -29.02 16.66 9.51
C LEU A 409 -28.87 17.90 10.40
N GLU A 410 -28.24 17.80 11.58
CA GLU A 410 -28.04 18.94 12.48
C GLU A 410 -26.88 19.85 12.07
N ASN A 411 -25.97 19.42 11.22
CA ASN A 411 -24.82 20.23 10.76
C ASN A 411 -24.97 20.80 9.35
N GLY A 412 -26.14 20.66 8.74
CA GLY A 412 -26.42 21.10 7.37
C GLY A 412 -27.48 22.21 7.25
N ASP A 413 -27.80 22.93 8.32
CA ASP A 413 -28.74 24.04 8.29
C ASP A 413 -28.09 25.32 7.74
N GLU A 414 -28.08 25.47 6.41
CA GLU A 414 -28.20 26.75 5.74
C GLU A 414 -29.18 26.57 4.56
N GLU A 415 -30.37 27.13 4.78
CA GLU A 415 -31.39 27.55 3.81
C GLU A 415 -31.85 26.55 2.74
N LEU A 416 -32.85 25.74 3.08
CA LEU A 416 -33.84 25.26 2.11
C LEU A 416 -35.21 25.81 2.52
N ASP A 417 -35.71 26.72 1.66
CA ASP A 417 -37.03 27.35 1.73
C ASP A 417 -38.12 26.35 2.13
N THR A 418 -38.63 26.52 3.34
CA THR A 418 -39.86 25.92 3.81
C THR A 418 -41.03 26.80 3.40
N GLU A 419 -41.51 26.63 2.18
CA GLU A 419 -42.92 26.98 1.86
C GLU A 419 -43.68 25.71 1.49
N MET A 420 -44.75 25.53 2.20
CA MET A 420 -45.84 24.55 2.09
C MET A 420 -45.72 23.30 2.97
N LEU A 421 -46.29 23.40 4.15
CA LEU A 421 -47.32 22.51 4.72
C LEU A 421 -47.72 23.03 6.13
N GLU A 422 -48.53 24.07 6.17
CA GLU A 422 -49.44 24.29 7.31
C GLU A 422 -50.69 23.43 7.08
N ASN A 423 -50.94 22.54 8.03
CA ASN A 423 -52.25 22.37 8.68
C ASN A 423 -52.32 20.97 9.37
N GLY A 424 -52.61 21.02 10.65
CA GLY A 424 -53.11 19.87 11.39
C GLY A 424 -52.58 19.74 12.81
N ASP A 425 -52.94 20.67 13.68
CA ASP A 425 -52.88 20.50 15.13
C ASP A 425 -53.68 19.28 15.55
N GLU A 426 -53.13 18.51 16.44
CA GLU A 426 -53.87 17.92 17.58
C GLU A 426 -52.87 17.35 18.62
N GLU A 427 -52.93 18.02 19.77
CA GLU A 427 -52.33 17.62 21.05
C GLU A 427 -52.90 16.27 21.49
N LEU A 428 -52.08 15.44 22.18
CA LEU A 428 -52.54 14.62 23.28
C LEU A 428 -51.40 14.05 24.13
N ASP A 429 -51.38 14.61 25.28
CA ASP A 429 -50.99 14.21 26.63
C ASP A 429 -50.24 12.88 26.89
N THR A 430 -49.22 13.11 27.66
CA THR A 430 -48.47 12.20 28.54
C THR A 430 -49.35 11.65 29.64
N GLU A 431 -49.28 10.34 29.89
CA GLU A 431 -49.28 9.81 31.25
C GLU A 431 -48.55 8.47 31.38
N MET A 432 -47.68 8.43 32.38
CA MET A 432 -46.94 7.30 32.92
C MET A 432 -47.88 6.23 33.46
N LEU A 433 -47.46 4.98 33.52
CA LEU A 433 -47.43 4.17 34.74
C LEU A 433 -46.70 2.84 34.58
N GLU A 434 -45.99 2.56 35.62
CA GLU A 434 -45.14 1.46 35.98
C GLU A 434 -45.82 0.09 36.11
N ASN A 435 -44.96 -0.95 36.00
CA ASN A 435 -44.82 -2.15 36.83
C ASN A 435 -45.80 -3.34 36.65
N GLY A 436 -45.19 -4.49 36.63
CA GLY A 436 -45.69 -5.69 37.29
C GLY A 436 -45.44 -6.99 36.51
N ASP A 437 -44.52 -7.73 37.08
CA ASP A 437 -44.23 -9.15 36.82
C ASP A 437 -45.44 -10.03 36.98
N GLU A 438 -45.53 -11.15 36.30
CA GLU A 438 -45.62 -12.48 36.84
C GLU A 438 -46.16 -13.53 35.86
N GLU A 439 -45.64 -14.67 36.06
CA GLU A 439 -45.67 -15.95 35.39
C GLU A 439 -47.05 -16.65 35.38
N LEU A 440 -47.05 -17.70 34.57
CA LEU A 440 -47.62 -19.05 34.77
C LEU A 440 -48.90 -19.46 34.05
N ASP A 441 -48.62 -20.48 33.27
CA ASP A 441 -49.29 -21.79 33.14
C ASP A 441 -50.69 -21.99 32.54
N THR A 442 -50.61 -22.79 31.51
CA THR A 442 -51.30 -24.06 31.19
C THR A 442 -52.84 -24.18 31.13
N GLU A 443 -53.13 -24.92 30.10
CA GLU A 443 -54.15 -25.97 29.92
C GLU A 443 -55.53 -25.63 29.37
N MET A 444 -55.68 -26.13 28.18
CA MET A 444 -56.69 -27.15 27.70
C MET A 444 -58.20 -26.99 27.97
N LEU A 445 -58.88 -27.33 26.91
CA LEU A 445 -60.09 -28.06 26.71
C LEU A 445 -61.33 -27.29 26.25
N GLU A 446 -61.67 -27.62 25.04
CA GLU A 446 -62.93 -28.23 24.48
C GLU A 446 -64.27 -27.61 24.83
N ASN A 447 -64.95 -27.46 23.75
CA ASN A 447 -66.37 -27.84 23.48
C ASN A 447 -67.47 -26.82 23.60
N ASP A 448 -68.06 -26.71 22.43
CA ASP A 448 -69.44 -26.83 22.01
C ASP A 448 -70.53 -25.79 22.32
N SER A 449 -71.18 -25.56 21.23
CA SER A 449 -72.58 -25.36 20.95
C SER A 449 -73.18 -23.94 21.06
N ASN A 450 -73.65 -23.56 19.88
CA ASN A 450 -74.93 -22.96 19.52
C ASN A 450 -75.51 -21.80 20.34
N GLU A 451 -75.73 -20.70 19.72
CA GLU A 451 -77.01 -20.25 19.22
C GLU A 451 -77.06 -18.80 18.77
N LEU A 452 -77.78 -18.58 17.74
CA LEU A 452 -78.22 -17.34 17.12
C LEU A 452 -78.56 -16.19 18.10
N ASP A 453 -78.23 -14.97 17.75
CA ASP A 453 -79.13 -13.94 17.27
C ASP A 453 -78.52 -12.54 17.09
N THR A 454 -78.85 -12.00 15.92
CA THR A 454 -79.14 -10.60 15.56
C THR A 454 -78.32 -9.42 15.97
N GLU A 455 -77.81 -8.83 14.85
CA GLU A 455 -77.77 -7.37 14.52
C GLU A 455 -77.21 -6.34 15.50
N SER A 456 -76.01 -5.86 15.12
CA SER A 456 -75.88 -4.41 14.89
C SER A 456 -74.51 -4.16 14.22
N GLU A 457 -74.52 -3.56 13.03
CA GLU A 457 -73.38 -3.08 12.28
C GLU A 457 -72.67 -1.97 13.06
N LYS A 458 -71.39 -2.17 13.36
CA LYS A 458 -70.41 -1.15 13.66
C LYS A 458 -69.36 -1.08 12.55
N PRO A 459 -68.88 0.12 12.19
CA PRO A 459 -68.06 0.31 10.99
C PRO A 459 -66.71 -0.40 11.13
N LYS A 460 -66.34 -1.10 10.07
CA LYS A 460 -65.01 -1.76 9.93
C LYS A 460 -63.89 -0.73 9.99
N GLU A 461 -63.07 -0.75 11.03
CA GLU A 461 -61.77 -0.09 11.06
C GLU A 461 -60.96 -0.59 9.86
N LYS A 462 -60.50 0.36 9.04
CA LYS A 462 -59.51 0.11 7.99
C LYS A 462 -58.22 -0.38 8.65
N PRO A 463 -57.59 -1.44 8.13
CA PRO A 463 -56.34 -1.92 8.69
C PRO A 463 -55.32 -0.78 8.63
N LYS A 464 -54.75 -0.40 9.78
CA LYS A 464 -53.60 0.50 9.87
C LYS A 464 -52.48 -0.09 9.04
N VAL A 465 -52.21 0.48 7.89
CA VAL A 465 -51.02 0.20 7.09
C VAL A 465 -49.82 0.48 8.01
N LYS A 466 -49.17 -0.57 8.47
CA LYS A 466 -47.87 -0.45 9.13
C LYS A 466 -46.97 0.34 8.17
N LYS A 467 -46.58 1.57 8.53
CA LYS A 467 -45.54 2.29 7.83
C LYS A 467 -44.33 1.36 7.80
N VAL A 468 -44.02 0.80 6.65
CA VAL A 468 -42.77 0.08 6.43
C VAL A 468 -41.69 1.15 6.68
N GLN A 469 -40.99 1.01 7.78
CA GLN A 469 -39.82 1.83 8.04
C GLN A 469 -38.87 1.61 6.88
N LYS A 470 -38.68 2.64 6.06
CA LYS A 470 -37.68 2.61 4.97
C LYS A 470 -36.31 2.34 5.60
N LYS A 471 -35.65 1.28 5.21
CA LYS A 471 -34.29 1.00 5.66
C LYS A 471 -33.40 2.20 5.30
N PRO A 472 -32.53 2.67 6.19
CA PRO A 472 -31.60 3.74 5.87
C PRO A 472 -30.70 3.33 4.70
N ASP A 473 -30.41 4.28 3.85
CA ASP A 473 -29.57 4.10 2.66
C ASP A 473 -28.18 4.74 2.88
N ASN A 474 -27.19 4.39 2.05
CA ASN A 474 -25.86 4.98 2.11
C ASN A 474 -25.91 6.44 1.65
N GLN A 475 -25.25 7.34 2.39
CA GLN A 475 -25.20 8.78 2.09
C GLN A 475 -23.82 9.36 2.37
N ILE A 476 -23.35 10.26 1.52
CA ILE A 476 -22.09 10.96 1.68
C ILE A 476 -22.35 12.45 1.56
N PHE A 477 -21.96 13.24 2.57
CA PHE A 477 -22.18 14.68 2.64
C PHE A 477 -20.88 15.42 2.35
N GLU A 478 -20.97 16.45 1.52
CA GLU A 478 -19.85 17.32 1.15
C GLU A 478 -18.60 16.53 0.66
N MET A 479 -18.82 15.50 -0.14
CA MET A 479 -17.70 14.76 -0.72
C MET A 479 -16.96 15.58 -1.77
N TYR A 480 -15.66 15.37 -1.87
CA TYR A 480 -14.82 15.98 -2.89
C TYR A 480 -13.80 14.99 -3.46
N TYR A 481 -13.20 15.36 -4.60
CA TYR A 481 -12.23 14.52 -5.28
C TYR A 481 -10.89 14.52 -4.52
N PRO A 482 -10.31 13.35 -4.17
CA PRO A 482 -9.17 13.26 -3.27
C PRO A 482 -7.89 13.99 -3.72
N ALA A 483 -7.73 14.21 -5.04
CA ALA A 483 -6.58 14.92 -5.57
C ALA A 483 -6.71 16.47 -5.50
N HIS A 484 -7.85 16.99 -5.04
CA HIS A 484 -8.05 18.43 -4.88
C HIS A 484 -7.71 18.90 -3.47
N ASP A 485 -7.16 20.11 -3.34
CA ASP A 485 -6.97 20.75 -2.05
C ASP A 485 -8.34 20.90 -1.35
N PRO A 486 -8.54 20.37 -0.15
CA PRO A 486 -9.81 20.40 0.58
C PRO A 486 -10.38 21.80 0.81
N LYS A 487 -9.50 22.84 0.87
CA LYS A 487 -9.89 24.24 1.05
C LYS A 487 -10.48 24.88 -0.20
N GLN A 488 -10.11 24.37 -1.38
CA GLN A 488 -10.53 24.86 -2.69
C GLN A 488 -11.48 23.91 -3.40
N ALA A 489 -11.60 22.68 -2.90
CA ALA A 489 -12.41 21.63 -3.49
C ALA A 489 -13.89 21.99 -3.46
N ILE A 490 -14.56 21.77 -4.58
CA ILE A 490 -16.01 21.91 -4.66
C ILE A 490 -16.64 20.64 -4.10
N LYS A 491 -17.36 20.81 -3.00
CA LYS A 491 -17.99 19.74 -2.25
C LYS A 491 -19.40 19.47 -2.74
N ASN A 492 -19.79 18.20 -2.82
CA ASN A 492 -21.11 17.77 -3.27
C ASN A 492 -21.69 16.69 -2.36
N ASN A 493 -23.01 16.65 -2.21
CA ASN A 493 -23.70 15.57 -1.52
C ASN A 493 -24.01 14.45 -2.50
N CYS A 494 -23.94 13.18 -2.01
CA CYS A 494 -24.24 11.98 -2.79
C CYS A 494 -25.20 11.10 -2.00
N ASP A 495 -26.47 11.03 -2.44
CA ASP A 495 -27.47 10.15 -1.87
C ASP A 495 -27.56 8.86 -2.70
N LEU A 496 -27.17 7.75 -2.09
CA LEU A 496 -27.14 6.43 -2.71
C LEU A 496 -28.40 5.60 -2.39
N GLY A 497 -29.46 6.23 -1.91
CA GLY A 497 -30.76 5.61 -1.66
C GLY A 497 -31.45 5.11 -2.93
N LYS A 498 -31.16 5.76 -4.06
CA LYS A 498 -31.54 5.33 -5.42
C LYS A 498 -30.35 5.42 -6.35
N ASN A 499 -30.49 4.82 -7.53
CA ASN A 499 -29.52 5.00 -8.61
C ASN A 499 -29.53 6.44 -9.09
N MET A 500 -28.39 6.93 -9.59
CA MET A 500 -28.24 8.31 -10.05
C MET A 500 -27.97 8.35 -11.54
N ILE A 501 -28.70 9.19 -12.27
CA ILE A 501 -28.42 9.52 -13.67
C ILE A 501 -28.05 10.98 -13.73
N ILE A 502 -26.87 11.30 -14.22
CA ILE A 502 -26.26 12.62 -14.15
C ILE A 502 -26.09 13.19 -15.56
N THR A 503 -26.76 14.30 -15.82
CA THR A 503 -26.67 15.05 -17.07
C THR A 503 -25.87 16.35 -16.90
N GLY A 504 -25.41 16.90 -17.98
CA GLY A 504 -24.70 18.17 -18.02
C GLY A 504 -23.77 18.29 -19.21
N PRO A 505 -23.31 19.49 -19.51
CA PRO A 505 -22.39 19.71 -20.62
C PRO A 505 -21.03 19.08 -20.37
N ASN A 506 -20.22 18.95 -21.44
CA ASN A 506 -18.83 18.52 -21.30
C ASN A 506 -18.06 19.49 -20.42
N ALA A 507 -17.06 18.96 -19.70
CA ALA A 507 -16.25 19.69 -18.72
C ALA A 507 -17.03 20.24 -17.48
N SER A 508 -18.30 19.89 -17.28
CA SER A 508 -19.05 20.30 -16.08
C SER A 508 -18.72 19.51 -14.82
N GLY A 509 -17.83 18.50 -14.91
CA GLY A 509 -17.37 17.71 -13.77
C GLY A 509 -18.15 16.41 -13.52
N LYS A 510 -18.97 15.92 -14.47
CA LYS A 510 -19.73 14.66 -14.35
C LYS A 510 -18.86 13.47 -13.95
N THR A 511 -17.83 13.19 -14.75
CA THR A 511 -16.89 12.07 -14.52
C THR A 511 -16.11 12.23 -13.22
N THR A 512 -15.74 13.49 -12.86
CA THR A 512 -15.06 13.78 -11.58
C THR A 512 -15.95 13.47 -10.40
N PHE A 513 -17.24 13.86 -10.45
CA PHE A 513 -18.20 13.54 -9.40
C PHE A 513 -18.38 12.04 -9.24
N LEU A 514 -18.52 11.32 -10.35
CA LEU A 514 -18.67 9.86 -10.40
C LEU A 514 -17.44 9.16 -9.80
N LYS A 515 -16.23 9.54 -10.23
CA LYS A 515 -14.97 9.03 -9.65
C LYS A 515 -14.83 9.38 -8.16
N SER A 516 -15.28 10.59 -7.74
CA SER A 516 -15.23 10.99 -6.32
C SER A 516 -16.07 10.06 -5.44
N ALA A 517 -17.28 9.71 -5.87
CA ALA A 517 -18.16 8.82 -5.12
C ALA A 517 -17.51 7.43 -4.94
N ALA A 518 -16.98 6.85 -6.02
CA ALA A 518 -16.34 5.54 -5.96
C ALA A 518 -15.10 5.51 -5.08
N LEU A 519 -14.21 6.50 -5.25
CA LEU A 519 -12.98 6.61 -4.46
C LEU A 519 -13.29 6.73 -2.97
N ASN A 520 -14.26 7.59 -2.61
CA ASN A 520 -14.66 7.76 -1.23
C ASN A 520 -15.30 6.51 -0.63
N LEU A 521 -16.10 5.76 -1.40
CA LEU A 521 -16.64 4.47 -0.96
C LEU A 521 -15.55 3.42 -0.75
N ILE A 522 -14.60 3.32 -1.69
CA ILE A 522 -13.48 2.38 -1.58
C ILE A 522 -12.62 2.72 -0.35
N PHE A 523 -12.24 4.00 -0.16
CA PHE A 523 -11.45 4.42 0.99
C PHE A 523 -12.19 4.19 2.30
N THR A 524 -13.51 4.43 2.33
CA THR A 524 -14.33 4.13 3.49
C THR A 524 -14.35 2.63 3.81
N GLN A 525 -14.40 1.76 2.81
CA GLN A 525 -14.37 0.32 2.99
C GLN A 525 -12.98 -0.29 3.18
N GLN A 526 -11.93 0.53 3.15
CA GLN A 526 -10.56 0.14 3.48
C GLN A 526 -10.09 0.70 4.83
N PHE A 527 -10.41 1.96 5.09
CA PHE A 527 -9.87 2.72 6.23
C PHE A 527 -10.95 3.24 7.18
N GLY A 528 -12.23 3.07 6.85
CA GLY A 528 -13.34 3.64 7.61
C GLY A 528 -13.50 5.15 7.44
N MET A 529 -12.79 5.80 6.51
CA MET A 529 -12.78 7.25 6.31
C MET A 529 -12.63 7.63 4.84
N GLY A 530 -12.94 8.89 4.51
CA GLY A 530 -12.81 9.42 3.16
C GLY A 530 -12.78 10.94 3.12
N CYS A 531 -12.71 11.49 1.90
CA CYS A 531 -12.66 12.92 1.60
C CYS A 531 -14.09 13.50 1.55
N TYR A 532 -14.70 13.69 2.70
CA TYR A 532 -16.05 14.22 2.90
C TYR A 532 -16.17 14.86 4.29
N SER A 533 -17.25 15.60 4.56
CA SER A 533 -17.53 16.11 5.91
C SER A 533 -18.12 15.02 6.80
N HIS A 534 -19.04 14.22 6.25
CA HIS A 534 -19.69 13.11 6.94
C HIS A 534 -20.15 12.07 5.94
N ALA A 535 -20.17 10.78 6.35
CA ALA A 535 -20.77 9.71 5.56
C ALA A 535 -21.45 8.69 6.46
N VAL A 536 -22.61 8.20 6.02
CA VAL A 536 -23.32 7.09 6.66
C VAL A 536 -23.34 5.94 5.68
N ILE A 537 -22.71 4.82 6.06
CA ILE A 537 -22.62 3.63 5.24
C ILE A 537 -23.32 2.48 5.98
N TYR A 538 -24.60 2.36 5.74
CA TYR A 538 -25.41 1.31 6.35
C TYR A 538 -25.18 -0.06 5.72
N ARG A 539 -24.95 -0.08 4.40
CA ARG A 539 -24.77 -1.31 3.64
C ARG A 539 -23.52 -1.22 2.77
N PRO A 540 -22.36 -1.70 3.26
CA PRO A 540 -21.13 -1.73 2.47
C PRO A 540 -21.29 -2.55 1.18
N TYR A 541 -20.59 -2.14 0.13
CA TYR A 541 -20.61 -2.83 -1.16
C TYR A 541 -19.66 -4.02 -1.16
N THR A 542 -20.07 -5.10 -1.85
CA THR A 542 -19.26 -6.32 -2.01
C THR A 542 -18.46 -6.32 -3.30
N HIS A 543 -18.91 -5.54 -4.31
CA HIS A 543 -18.28 -5.46 -5.62
C HIS A 543 -18.30 -4.01 -6.13
N PHE A 544 -17.23 -3.64 -6.82
CA PHE A 544 -17.13 -2.40 -7.59
C PHE A 544 -16.91 -2.74 -9.05
N HIS A 545 -17.67 -2.12 -9.96
CA HIS A 545 -17.54 -2.26 -11.40
C HIS A 545 -17.47 -0.88 -12.04
N THR A 546 -16.59 -0.76 -13.03
CA THR A 546 -16.43 0.49 -13.80
C THR A 546 -16.67 0.25 -15.27
N TYR A 547 -17.37 1.18 -15.89
CA TYR A 547 -17.52 1.32 -17.33
C TYR A 547 -17.00 2.71 -17.69
N LEU A 548 -15.65 2.86 -17.63
CA LEU A 548 -14.93 4.11 -17.85
C LEU A 548 -13.81 3.85 -18.86
N ASN A 549 -13.42 4.87 -19.61
CA ASN A 549 -12.21 4.85 -20.45
C ASN A 549 -12.07 3.59 -21.33
N ILE A 550 -13.15 3.15 -21.99
CA ILE A 550 -13.10 1.97 -22.84
C ILE A 550 -12.26 2.31 -24.07
N PRO A 551 -11.09 1.64 -24.27
CA PRO A 551 -10.22 1.98 -25.39
C PRO A 551 -10.84 1.55 -26.72
N ASP A 552 -10.72 2.42 -27.71
CA ASP A 552 -10.98 2.06 -29.11
C ASP A 552 -9.88 1.11 -29.56
N SER A 553 -10.18 -0.20 -29.59
CA SER A 553 -9.22 -1.21 -30.00
C SER A 553 -9.16 -1.26 -31.53
N SER A 554 -8.19 -0.55 -32.09
CA SER A 554 -7.99 -0.34 -33.54
C SER A 554 -7.83 -1.63 -34.38
N ASP A 555 -7.69 -2.81 -33.79
CA ASP A 555 -7.30 -4.02 -34.50
C ASP A 555 -8.42 -5.07 -34.73
N ARG A 556 -9.53 -5.05 -33.97
CA ARG A 556 -10.55 -6.12 -34.10
C ARG A 556 -12.00 -5.69 -33.85
N ASP A 557 -12.29 -4.79 -32.93
CA ASP A 557 -13.65 -4.43 -32.53
C ASP A 557 -13.92 -2.95 -32.79
N SER A 558 -15.14 -2.61 -33.22
CA SER A 558 -15.60 -1.22 -33.17
C SER A 558 -15.75 -0.78 -31.68
N LEU A 559 -15.65 0.52 -31.39
CA LEU A 559 -15.85 1.06 -30.05
C LEU A 559 -17.14 0.52 -29.43
N PHE A 560 -18.25 0.49 -30.15
CA PHE A 560 -19.52 -0.05 -29.68
C PHE A 560 -19.43 -1.55 -29.31
N GLN A 561 -18.66 -2.36 -30.06
CA GLN A 561 -18.48 -3.77 -29.70
C GLN A 561 -17.67 -3.94 -28.41
N ALA A 562 -16.63 -3.12 -28.22
CA ALA A 562 -15.86 -3.11 -26.99
C ALA A 562 -16.71 -2.68 -25.78
N GLU A 563 -17.52 -1.63 -25.96
CA GLU A 563 -18.50 -1.15 -25.00
C GLU A 563 -19.55 -2.21 -24.65
N ALA A 564 -20.12 -2.88 -25.65
CA ALA A 564 -21.11 -3.93 -25.46
C ALA A 564 -20.52 -5.15 -24.73
N ARG A 565 -19.27 -5.52 -25.03
CA ARG A 565 -18.56 -6.59 -24.32
C ARG A 565 -18.37 -6.22 -22.86
N ARG A 566 -17.90 -5.02 -22.56
CA ARG A 566 -17.72 -4.53 -21.19
C ARG A 566 -19.04 -4.50 -20.41
N GLY A 567 -20.11 -4.00 -21.02
CA GLY A 567 -21.45 -4.04 -20.45
C GLY A 567 -21.91 -5.47 -20.12
N LYS A 568 -21.66 -6.42 -21.04
CA LYS A 568 -21.98 -7.83 -20.82
C LYS A 568 -21.18 -8.45 -19.68
N GLU A 569 -19.85 -8.20 -19.59
CA GLU A 569 -19.00 -8.68 -18.51
C GLU A 569 -19.54 -8.22 -17.13
N ILE A 570 -19.96 -6.96 -17.03
CA ILE A 570 -20.57 -6.41 -15.80
C ILE A 570 -21.88 -7.14 -15.46
N LEU A 571 -22.76 -7.34 -16.45
CA LEU A 571 -24.02 -8.05 -16.24
C LEU A 571 -23.80 -9.50 -15.84
N ASP A 572 -22.88 -10.20 -16.50
CA ASP A 572 -22.54 -11.60 -16.21
C ASP A 572 -21.97 -11.73 -14.79
N ALA A 573 -21.14 -10.79 -14.35
CA ALA A 573 -20.61 -10.75 -12.98
C ALA A 573 -21.75 -10.61 -11.93
N ILE A 574 -22.72 -9.72 -12.15
CA ILE A 574 -23.86 -9.52 -11.26
C ILE A 574 -24.81 -10.75 -11.23
N VAL A 575 -24.94 -11.47 -12.36
CA VAL A 575 -25.87 -12.62 -12.50
C VAL A 575 -25.26 -13.93 -12.02
N SER A 576 -23.99 -14.22 -12.37
CA SER A 576 -23.32 -15.48 -12.03
C SER A 576 -23.25 -15.70 -10.53
N ASP A 577 -23.12 -14.65 -9.81
CA ASP A 577 -23.04 -14.68 -8.35
C ASP A 577 -24.44 -14.86 -7.69
N SER A 578 -25.54 -14.56 -8.37
CA SER A 578 -26.90 -14.75 -7.85
C SER A 578 -27.47 -16.18 -8.08
N SER A 579 -26.87 -16.93 -9.02
CA SER A 579 -27.21 -18.33 -9.27
C SER A 579 -26.06 -19.19 -8.72
N GLY A 580 -26.16 -19.73 -7.52
CA GLY A 580 -25.14 -20.55 -6.84
C GLY A 580 -24.57 -21.78 -7.61
N ASP A 581 -24.55 -21.76 -8.94
CA ASP A 581 -24.09 -22.80 -9.87
C ASP A 581 -22.92 -22.31 -10.77
N GLY A 582 -21.93 -21.66 -10.20
CA GLY A 582 -20.77 -21.15 -10.96
C GLY A 582 -19.42 -21.55 -10.38
N ALA A 583 -19.18 -22.88 -10.20
CA ALA A 583 -17.80 -23.38 -10.16
C ALA A 583 -17.27 -23.43 -11.60
N ALA A 584 -16.92 -22.28 -12.18
CA ALA A 584 -16.20 -22.22 -13.45
C ALA A 584 -14.79 -21.71 -13.19
N ASP A 585 -13.85 -22.66 -13.26
CA ASP A 585 -12.43 -22.55 -13.62
C ASP A 585 -11.67 -21.25 -13.29
N VAL A 586 -11.31 -21.12 -12.04
CA VAL A 586 -10.13 -20.32 -11.63
C VAL A 586 -8.86 -21.19 -11.56
N SER A 587 -8.86 -22.38 -12.18
CA SER A 587 -7.74 -23.33 -12.15
C SER A 587 -6.63 -23.06 -13.17
N ALA A 588 -6.67 -21.96 -13.92
CA ALA A 588 -5.71 -21.72 -14.99
C ALA A 588 -4.53 -20.79 -14.67
N ILE A 589 -4.42 -20.23 -13.45
CA ILE A 589 -3.31 -19.30 -13.11
C ILE A 589 -2.48 -19.73 -11.87
N CYS A 590 -2.67 -20.92 -11.33
CA CYS A 590 -1.84 -21.36 -10.21
C CYS A 590 -1.42 -22.82 -10.32
N SER A 591 -0.56 -23.12 -11.29
CA SER A 591 0.19 -24.38 -11.33
C SER A 591 1.67 -24.12 -11.05
N THR A 592 2.01 -23.74 -9.81
CA THR A 592 3.34 -23.99 -9.19
C THR A 592 3.29 -23.66 -7.71
N SER A 593 2.83 -24.56 -6.90
CA SER A 593 3.33 -24.90 -5.57
C SER A 593 2.30 -25.78 -4.86
N GLY A 594 2.68 -27.00 -4.55
CA GLY A 594 1.84 -27.97 -3.87
C GLY A 594 1.49 -27.52 -2.46
N CYS A 595 0.23 -27.17 -2.28
CA CYS A 595 -0.41 -27.05 -0.98
C CYS A 595 -1.80 -27.67 -1.13
N GLU A 596 -1.99 -28.81 -0.52
CA GLU A 596 -3.28 -29.49 -0.46
C GLU A 596 -4.28 -28.65 0.34
N ILE A 597 -5.32 -28.16 -0.34
CA ILE A 597 -6.44 -27.48 0.29
C ILE A 597 -7.44 -28.55 0.75
N PRO A 598 -7.81 -28.61 2.03
CA PRO A 598 -8.81 -29.56 2.50
C PRO A 598 -10.18 -29.20 1.91
N SER A 599 -10.84 -30.20 1.34
CA SER A 599 -12.20 -30.11 0.77
C SER A 599 -13.20 -29.62 1.80
N ARG A 600 -13.69 -28.40 1.61
CA ARG A 600 -14.75 -27.78 2.44
C ARG A 600 -16.13 -28.15 1.89
N LYS A 601 -16.90 -28.85 2.70
CA LYS A 601 -18.35 -28.93 2.53
C LYS A 601 -18.93 -27.56 2.92
N THR A 602 -19.35 -26.78 1.94
CA THR A 602 -20.02 -25.50 2.15
C THR A 602 -21.51 -25.72 2.33
N LEU A 603 -21.96 -25.56 3.57
CA LEU A 603 -23.30 -25.14 3.87
C LEU A 603 -23.23 -23.65 4.18
N ASN A 604 -23.43 -22.77 3.22
CA ASN A 604 -23.69 -21.36 3.53
C ASN A 604 -24.58 -20.76 2.45
N LYS A 605 -25.68 -20.18 2.91
CA LYS A 605 -26.59 -19.31 2.20
C LYS A 605 -25.77 -18.20 1.52
N PRO A 606 -26.00 -17.86 0.24
CA PRO A 606 -25.27 -16.77 -0.40
C PRO A 606 -25.53 -15.48 0.37
N SER A 607 -24.45 -14.80 0.77
CA SER A 607 -24.50 -13.42 1.26
C SER A 607 -25.15 -12.57 0.17
N SER A 608 -26.16 -11.78 0.50
CA SER A 608 -26.83 -10.90 -0.47
C SER A 608 -25.78 -9.97 -1.06
N GLN A 609 -25.52 -10.10 -2.34
CA GLN A 609 -24.61 -9.23 -3.07
C GLN A 609 -25.08 -7.79 -3.04
N ASN A 610 -24.14 -6.87 -3.00
CA ASN A 610 -24.34 -5.45 -3.10
C ASN A 610 -23.23 -4.86 -3.98
N ALA A 611 -23.49 -4.70 -5.27
CA ALA A 611 -22.55 -4.18 -6.23
C ALA A 611 -22.73 -2.67 -6.45
N PHE A 612 -21.65 -1.95 -6.67
CA PHE A 612 -21.65 -0.54 -7.06
C PHE A 612 -21.07 -0.40 -8.47
N LEU A 613 -21.84 0.20 -9.37
CA LEU A 613 -21.51 0.36 -10.78
C LEU A 613 -21.33 1.83 -11.12
N LEU A 614 -20.20 2.13 -11.77
CA LEU A 614 -19.91 3.46 -12.31
C LEU A 614 -19.91 3.37 -13.83
N MET A 615 -20.72 4.18 -14.47
CA MET A 615 -20.88 4.19 -15.92
C MET A 615 -20.77 5.61 -16.46
N ASP A 616 -19.80 5.84 -17.34
CA ASP A 616 -19.62 7.13 -18.02
C ASP A 616 -19.97 6.99 -19.48
N GLU A 617 -20.99 7.69 -19.95
CA GLU A 617 -21.46 7.72 -21.32
C GLU A 617 -21.70 6.33 -21.95
N LEU A 618 -22.65 5.59 -21.38
CA LEU A 618 -22.98 4.21 -21.78
C LEU A 618 -23.38 4.12 -23.27
N PHE A 619 -22.68 3.27 -24.04
CA PHE A 619 -22.88 2.99 -25.47
C PHE A 619 -22.73 4.23 -26.39
N SER A 620 -21.78 5.11 -26.07
CA SER A 620 -21.51 6.31 -26.85
C SER A 620 -20.90 6.07 -28.25
N GLY A 621 -20.37 4.87 -28.49
CA GLY A 621 -19.62 4.50 -29.71
C GLY A 621 -20.48 4.11 -30.92
N THR A 622 -21.80 4.40 -30.94
CA THR A 622 -22.69 4.12 -32.03
C THR A 622 -23.61 5.34 -32.37
N ASN A 623 -24.52 5.16 -33.28
CA ASN A 623 -25.50 6.22 -33.58
C ASN A 623 -26.43 6.47 -32.38
N HIS A 624 -27.02 7.67 -32.34
CA HIS A 624 -27.82 8.14 -31.21
C HIS A 624 -28.97 7.19 -30.84
N ASP A 625 -29.77 6.76 -31.80
CA ASP A 625 -30.98 5.96 -31.53
C ASP A 625 -30.65 4.55 -31.03
N ASP A 626 -29.59 3.94 -31.60
CA ASP A 626 -29.10 2.63 -31.12
C ASP A 626 -28.48 2.73 -29.72
N ALA A 627 -27.72 3.81 -29.46
CA ALA A 627 -27.14 4.10 -28.16
C ALA A 627 -28.20 4.24 -27.08
N VAL A 628 -29.22 5.08 -27.29
CA VAL A 628 -30.34 5.27 -26.36
C VAL A 628 -31.08 3.95 -26.12
N SER A 629 -31.38 3.18 -27.19
CA SER A 629 -32.10 1.92 -27.09
C SER A 629 -31.32 0.87 -26.30
N ALA A 630 -29.99 0.74 -26.58
CA ALA A 630 -29.11 -0.20 -25.88
C ALA A 630 -28.97 0.19 -24.39
N ALA A 631 -28.70 1.47 -24.11
CA ALA A 631 -28.55 1.97 -22.76
C ALA A 631 -29.83 1.80 -21.93
N TYR A 632 -30.98 2.16 -22.49
CA TYR A 632 -32.27 1.99 -21.82
C TYR A 632 -32.56 0.51 -21.52
N GLY A 633 -32.30 -0.38 -22.48
CA GLY A 633 -32.45 -1.84 -22.29
C GLY A 633 -31.57 -2.37 -21.17
N PHE A 634 -30.32 -1.90 -21.09
CA PHE A 634 -29.36 -2.25 -20.05
C PHE A 634 -29.85 -1.76 -18.66
N LEU A 635 -30.28 -0.50 -18.56
CA LEU A 635 -30.79 0.09 -17.32
C LEU A 635 -32.11 -0.57 -16.85
N CYS A 636 -33.02 -0.89 -17.76
CA CYS A 636 -34.23 -1.65 -17.45
C CYS A 636 -33.90 -3.04 -16.87
N TYR A 637 -32.85 -3.68 -17.38
CA TYR A 637 -32.41 -4.96 -16.87
C TYR A 637 -31.85 -4.87 -15.44
N LEU A 638 -31.05 -3.84 -15.15
CA LEU A 638 -30.54 -3.57 -13.80
C LEU A 638 -31.66 -3.14 -12.83
N GLY A 639 -32.67 -2.41 -13.32
CA GLY A 639 -33.77 -1.87 -12.53
C GLY A 639 -34.86 -2.89 -12.17
N LYS A 640 -34.75 -4.17 -12.57
CA LYS A 640 -35.71 -5.20 -12.15
C LYS A 640 -35.73 -5.35 -10.64
N GLN A 641 -36.93 -5.46 -10.06
CA GLN A 641 -37.16 -5.47 -8.60
C GLN A 641 -36.30 -6.49 -7.85
N GLU A 642 -36.01 -7.63 -8.46
CA GLU A 642 -35.16 -8.70 -7.91
C GLU A 642 -33.67 -8.27 -7.76
N ARG A 643 -33.25 -7.23 -8.47
CA ARG A 643 -31.86 -6.75 -8.56
C ARG A 643 -31.62 -5.39 -7.91
N GLN A 644 -32.68 -4.63 -7.63
CA GLN A 644 -32.59 -3.32 -7.01
C GLN A 644 -31.87 -3.33 -5.64
N GLU A 645 -31.94 -4.47 -4.93
CA GLU A 645 -31.21 -4.66 -3.68
C GLU A 645 -29.78 -5.19 -3.89
N SER A 646 -29.45 -5.70 -5.09
CA SER A 646 -28.16 -6.33 -5.39
C SER A 646 -27.17 -5.41 -6.11
N ALA A 647 -27.64 -4.34 -6.74
CA ALA A 647 -26.78 -3.43 -7.49
C ALA A 647 -27.28 -1.99 -7.40
N ARG A 648 -26.34 -1.07 -7.17
CA ARG A 648 -26.52 0.38 -7.27
C ARG A 648 -25.65 0.89 -8.39
N PHE A 649 -26.16 1.84 -9.17
CA PHE A 649 -25.38 2.46 -10.23
C PHE A 649 -25.43 3.96 -10.25
N MET A 650 -24.37 4.54 -10.75
CA MET A 650 -24.28 5.96 -11.16
C MET A 650 -23.93 6.00 -12.64
N LEU A 651 -24.72 6.73 -13.41
CA LEU A 651 -24.55 6.87 -14.86
C LEU A 651 -24.41 8.36 -15.20
N THR A 652 -23.40 8.70 -16.00
CA THR A 652 -23.38 9.98 -16.69
C THR A 652 -23.84 9.81 -18.13
N THR A 653 -24.61 10.75 -18.65
CA THR A 653 -25.08 10.66 -20.04
C THR A 653 -25.36 12.05 -20.62
N HIS A 654 -25.25 12.13 -21.93
CA HIS A 654 -25.72 13.25 -22.73
C HIS A 654 -27.10 13.00 -23.37
N PHE A 655 -27.62 11.79 -23.25
CA PHE A 655 -28.89 11.39 -23.84
C PHE A 655 -30.04 11.74 -22.89
N VAL A 656 -30.68 12.88 -23.14
CA VAL A 656 -31.83 13.37 -22.32
C VAL A 656 -33.01 12.41 -22.39
N GLU A 657 -33.20 11.76 -23.54
CA GLU A 657 -34.27 10.77 -23.79
C GLU A 657 -34.19 9.59 -22.77
N ILE A 658 -33.00 9.19 -22.38
CA ILE A 658 -32.85 8.15 -21.32
C ILE A 658 -33.43 8.67 -20.01
N CYS A 659 -33.16 9.93 -19.66
CA CYS A 659 -33.65 10.54 -18.42
C CYS A 659 -35.19 10.63 -18.42
N ASP A 660 -35.79 11.04 -19.55
CA ASP A 660 -37.23 11.12 -19.72
C ASP A 660 -37.90 9.75 -19.60
N HIS A 661 -37.31 8.72 -20.24
CA HIS A 661 -37.80 7.34 -20.12
C HIS A 661 -37.70 6.77 -18.71
N ILE A 662 -36.64 7.09 -17.97
CA ILE A 662 -36.46 6.66 -16.57
C ILE A 662 -37.45 7.37 -15.68
N GLU A 663 -37.64 8.68 -15.84
CA GLU A 663 -38.62 9.46 -15.08
C GLU A 663 -40.03 8.95 -15.30
N ALA A 664 -40.41 8.65 -16.53
CA ALA A 664 -41.74 8.16 -16.88
C ALA A 664 -41.98 6.71 -16.38
N ASN A 665 -40.99 5.82 -16.46
CA ASN A 665 -41.22 4.36 -16.26
C ASN A 665 -40.51 3.78 -15.04
N MET A 666 -39.46 4.43 -14.52
CA MET A 666 -38.55 3.88 -13.52
C MET A 666 -38.18 4.86 -12.41
N ALA A 667 -39.01 5.87 -12.12
CA ALA A 667 -38.77 6.87 -11.07
C ALA A 667 -38.57 6.26 -9.66
N HIS A 668 -39.05 5.03 -9.43
CA HIS A 668 -38.80 4.29 -8.20
C HIS A 668 -37.38 3.67 -8.12
N VAL A 669 -36.66 3.57 -9.25
CA VAL A 669 -35.33 2.93 -9.38
C VAL A 669 -34.21 3.95 -9.37
N ALA A 670 -34.37 5.06 -10.09
CA ALA A 670 -33.34 6.07 -10.27
C ALA A 670 -33.90 7.49 -10.20
N ASP A 671 -33.10 8.42 -9.76
CA ASP A 671 -33.34 9.86 -9.77
C ASP A 671 -32.43 10.56 -10.79
N ASN A 672 -32.96 11.56 -11.48
CA ASN A 672 -32.19 12.39 -12.41
C ASN A 672 -31.53 13.56 -11.68
N TYR A 673 -30.26 13.79 -12.04
CA TYR A 673 -29.43 14.88 -11.53
C TYR A 673 -28.77 15.64 -12.67
N GLN A 674 -28.41 16.88 -12.43
CA GLN A 674 -27.68 17.72 -13.37
C GLN A 674 -26.50 18.41 -12.72
N MET A 675 -25.43 18.64 -13.51
CA MET A 675 -24.34 19.50 -13.13
C MET A 675 -24.71 20.97 -13.40
N THR A 676 -24.61 21.82 -12.39
CA THR A 676 -25.03 23.21 -12.46
C THR A 676 -24.06 24.05 -13.26
N VAL A 677 -24.62 24.82 -14.19
CA VAL A 677 -23.93 25.82 -15.01
C VAL A 677 -24.69 27.12 -14.96
N LYS A 678 -24.01 28.26 -14.82
CA LYS A 678 -24.59 29.58 -14.89
C LYS A 678 -24.10 30.30 -16.14
N PHE A 679 -24.99 31.10 -16.73
CA PHE A 679 -24.61 32.09 -17.73
C PHE A 679 -24.33 33.41 -17.03
N GLY A 680 -23.08 33.86 -17.02
CA GLY A 680 -22.68 35.15 -16.46
C GLY A 680 -23.20 36.26 -17.37
N VAL A 681 -23.90 37.24 -16.80
CA VAL A 681 -24.12 38.51 -17.45
C VAL A 681 -23.03 39.43 -16.90
N ASP A 682 -22.16 39.96 -17.74
CA ASP A 682 -21.20 40.99 -17.34
C ASP A 682 -21.98 42.21 -16.83
N GLU A 683 -22.06 42.39 -15.52
CA GLU A 683 -22.71 43.55 -14.89
C GLU A 683 -21.95 44.87 -15.12
N ASP A 684 -20.74 44.81 -15.70
CA ASP A 684 -19.88 46.01 -15.89
C ASP A 684 -20.09 46.74 -17.21
N VAL A 685 -21.09 46.38 -18.04
CA VAL A 685 -21.43 47.12 -19.28
C VAL A 685 -22.85 47.65 -19.21
N VAL A 686 -23.13 48.58 -18.28
CA VAL A 686 -24.26 49.46 -18.36
C VAL A 686 -23.76 50.87 -18.71
N ASP A 687 -23.30 51.04 -19.94
CA ASP A 687 -23.25 52.35 -20.56
C ASP A 687 -24.54 52.58 -21.36
N GLY A 688 -25.28 53.54 -20.90
CA GLY A 688 -26.64 53.84 -21.34
C GLY A 688 -26.76 54.41 -22.76
N HIS A 689 -26.64 53.54 -23.78
CA HIS A 689 -27.23 53.82 -25.10
C HIS A 689 -27.62 52.48 -25.75
N GLY A 690 -28.92 52.32 -25.89
CA GLY A 690 -29.58 51.14 -26.39
C GLY A 690 -29.18 50.75 -27.80
N ASP A 691 -28.33 49.76 -27.89
CA ASP A 691 -28.33 48.82 -28.99
C ASP A 691 -28.06 47.43 -28.33
N VAL A 692 -29.01 46.53 -28.46
CA VAL A 692 -28.88 45.17 -27.92
C VAL A 692 -27.85 44.45 -28.78
N GLY A 693 -26.57 44.82 -28.60
CA GLY A 693 -25.43 44.09 -29.11
C GLY A 693 -25.25 42.82 -28.29
N ASP A 694 -24.93 41.74 -28.96
CA ASP A 694 -24.57 40.41 -28.47
C ASP A 694 -23.81 40.47 -27.12
N VAL A 695 -24.54 40.40 -26.01
CA VAL A 695 -23.93 40.30 -24.69
C VAL A 695 -23.23 38.94 -24.64
N ASP A 696 -21.91 38.96 -24.61
CA ASP A 696 -21.10 37.77 -24.46
C ASP A 696 -21.41 37.13 -23.09
N GLN A 697 -22.38 36.22 -23.07
CA GLN A 697 -22.67 35.43 -21.88
C GLN A 697 -21.55 34.43 -21.67
N GLU A 698 -20.72 34.63 -20.67
CA GLU A 698 -19.68 33.71 -20.31
C GLU A 698 -20.28 32.50 -19.54
N LEU A 699 -19.95 31.26 -19.98
CA LEU A 699 -20.43 30.05 -19.35
C LEU A 699 -19.58 29.73 -18.11
N GLN A 700 -20.15 29.82 -16.93
CA GLN A 700 -19.49 29.51 -15.68
C GLN A 700 -19.93 28.13 -15.18
N TYR A 701 -18.96 27.18 -15.08
CA TYR A 701 -19.17 25.87 -14.50
C TYR A 701 -19.08 25.94 -12.97
N LEU A 702 -20.17 25.61 -12.27
CA LEU A 702 -20.18 25.62 -10.80
C LEU A 702 -19.69 24.29 -10.19
N TYR A 703 -19.64 23.21 -10.98
CA TYR A 703 -19.27 21.87 -10.54
C TYR A 703 -20.13 21.35 -9.38
N LYS A 704 -21.34 21.87 -9.21
CA LYS A 704 -22.32 21.45 -8.20
C LYS A 704 -23.38 20.56 -8.83
N ILE A 705 -23.76 19.49 -8.11
CA ILE A 705 -24.84 18.61 -8.51
C ILE A 705 -26.15 19.06 -7.89
N GLN A 706 -27.24 18.97 -8.64
CA GLN A 706 -28.61 19.22 -8.16
C GLN A 706 -29.60 18.28 -8.86
N LYS A 707 -30.78 18.07 -8.29
CA LYS A 707 -31.85 17.29 -8.94
C LYS A 707 -32.33 17.99 -10.22
N GLY A 708 -32.61 17.20 -11.25
CA GLY A 708 -33.13 17.65 -12.53
C GLY A 708 -32.36 17.12 -13.73
N ILE A 709 -32.75 17.54 -14.93
CA ILE A 709 -32.20 17.13 -16.21
C ILE A 709 -31.61 18.37 -16.87
N SER A 710 -30.36 18.30 -17.34
CA SER A 710 -29.70 19.39 -18.05
C SER A 710 -30.00 19.35 -19.54
N ASN A 711 -30.66 20.39 -20.04
CA ASN A 711 -30.92 20.62 -21.47
C ASN A 711 -29.92 21.60 -22.09
N ILE A 712 -28.83 21.94 -21.38
CA ILE A 712 -27.87 22.98 -21.80
C ILE A 712 -26.96 22.38 -22.91
N ARG A 713 -27.04 23.00 -24.11
CA ARG A 713 -26.19 22.66 -25.25
C ARG A 713 -25.04 23.67 -25.33
N CYS A 714 -23.83 23.28 -24.95
CA CYS A 714 -22.66 24.16 -24.90
C CYS A 714 -21.77 24.14 -26.14
N GLY A 715 -22.08 23.33 -27.18
CA GLY A 715 -21.21 23.16 -28.34
C GLY A 715 -20.84 24.48 -29.04
N VAL A 716 -21.82 25.31 -29.33
CA VAL A 716 -21.59 26.63 -29.97
C VAL A 716 -20.76 27.55 -29.06
N HIS A 717 -21.02 27.51 -27.75
CA HIS A 717 -20.29 28.32 -26.78
C HIS A 717 -18.81 27.96 -26.69
N ILE A 718 -18.50 26.65 -26.70
CA ILE A 718 -17.12 26.13 -26.72
C ILE A 718 -16.42 26.58 -28.02
N LEU A 719 -17.09 26.46 -29.20
CA LEU A 719 -16.54 26.97 -30.45
C LEU A 719 -16.23 28.46 -30.39
N LYS A 720 -17.08 29.25 -29.71
CA LYS A 720 -16.88 30.69 -29.49
C LYS A 720 -15.64 30.95 -28.61
N GLN A 721 -15.49 30.24 -27.49
CA GLN A 721 -14.32 30.32 -26.63
C GLN A 721 -13.02 29.93 -27.35
N MET A 722 -13.07 28.93 -28.24
CA MET A 722 -11.95 28.51 -29.08
C MET A 722 -11.67 29.47 -30.23
N LYS A 723 -12.41 30.60 -30.34
CA LYS A 723 -12.26 31.64 -31.37
C LYS A 723 -12.46 31.14 -32.79
N TYR A 724 -13.41 30.24 -33.00
CA TYR A 724 -13.80 29.81 -34.36
C TYR A 724 -14.32 31.01 -35.17
N PRO A 725 -14.16 30.98 -36.54
CA PRO A 725 -14.68 32.02 -37.41
C PRO A 725 -16.17 32.27 -37.20
N LYS A 726 -16.59 33.54 -37.21
CA LYS A 726 -17.99 33.95 -37.00
C LYS A 726 -18.97 33.23 -37.95
N GLU A 727 -18.54 32.90 -39.16
CA GLU A 727 -19.32 32.14 -40.12
C GLU A 727 -19.65 30.73 -39.63
N VAL A 728 -18.66 30.03 -39.06
CA VAL A 728 -18.86 28.69 -38.45
C VAL A 728 -19.83 28.76 -37.29
N LEU A 729 -19.70 29.78 -36.43
CA LEU A 729 -20.59 29.99 -35.29
C LEU A 729 -22.03 30.28 -35.76
N SER A 730 -22.22 31.11 -36.78
CA SER A 730 -23.55 31.43 -37.33
C SER A 730 -24.24 30.19 -37.92
N TYR A 731 -23.49 29.34 -38.66
CA TYR A 731 -24.07 28.11 -39.20
C TYR A 731 -24.41 27.10 -38.11
N ALA A 732 -23.54 26.97 -37.07
CA ALA A 732 -23.80 26.08 -35.92
C ALA A 732 -25.04 26.57 -35.10
N GLN A 733 -25.24 27.88 -34.95
CA GLN A 733 -26.42 28.43 -34.33
C GLN A 733 -27.72 28.21 -35.14
N GLN A 734 -27.68 28.34 -36.44
CA GLN A 734 -28.83 28.06 -37.30
C GLN A 734 -29.26 26.60 -37.22
N THR A 735 -28.34 25.66 -37.10
CA THR A 735 -28.66 24.24 -37.01
C THR A 735 -29.33 23.92 -35.63
N ASN A 736 -28.95 24.58 -34.55
CA ASN A 736 -29.59 24.43 -33.26
C ASN A 736 -31.02 25.01 -33.12
N LEU A 737 -31.44 25.81 -34.10
CA LEU A 737 -32.82 26.37 -34.15
C LEU A 737 -33.77 25.44 -34.93
N VAL A 738 -33.28 24.44 -35.64
CA VAL A 738 -34.04 23.52 -36.47
C VAL A 738 -34.25 22.14 -35.83
N CYS A 739 -33.53 21.84 -34.77
CA CYS A 739 -33.76 20.72 -33.86
C CYS A 739 -34.34 21.23 -32.53
#